data_a6d32d9e9b5d0b31e835d5ece95ef665
#
_entry.id   a6d32d9e9b5d0b31e835d5ece95ef665
#
_cell.length_a   1.000
_cell.length_b   1.000
_cell.length_c   1.000
_cell.angle_alpha   90.00
_cell.angle_beta   90.00
_cell.angle_gamma   90.00
#
_symmetry.space_group_name_H-M   'P 1'
#
loop_
_entity.id
_entity.type
_entity.pdbx_description
1 polymer ?
#
loop_
_entity_poly.entity_id
_entity_poly.type
_entity_poly.pdbx_seq_one_letter_code
_entity_poly.pdbx_strand_id
1 'polypeptide(L)'
;MPKRDSAAIDGTEATWDGDRLTVRNNGFVRCWEPTDCGLVTTLLENKGAKWVEQEAGDGDCDWHLFQLITSETRAELQDVSIRAVEDPPLTDKHVEATVEISYPEAETSVRYGVRAYPNATGVRTELSLRAHRPFGSQEIPSYLLESYAEHLRLSPANYRRVAAGYYNDLQHRNHDDTPILAMENRSGELKQGLREVYDRSNLLSLESEAAGLILVKESHKCVNQSGVDTGAFVLDEGGVRVTGLGLKGNNYANVETWLPHDRFRPAWATWCVPFSGGEVEKQLALKRFDRARFQPSPEEHVYSRSNTWGTRYPGDEARSAACEENVLREIRSCADLGIDAVAIDDGWQFPPAGRDSSREHGWHPNAERFPTGWGKIREAAESAGVELHLWLPGAQASLEQIVRNVEEGGFTGLKVDFLNFPTRDELESVVEKIRRAVEHVDYELSISWDVTENSPRLGYYFGREYGSLHVANRKPTYDRDRVHHIAYTPRLILRDMWHLAHYLNLNQIEVPVQDVDKVDPAIRDSSKYSHAYCAAMAVVGLPLFFQETHFLDGDARAQTRRVMETWREHRREMASGFVFPIGEEPSGAGWTGFQCHDPETGNGYVLAFRELHAPDTTRSLRLHFVGGQTAKWQDVLTGEEWDERDGSTVSCRVPEAPGFRWLRYVAG
;
A
#
# COMPACT_ATOMS: atom_id res chain seq x y z
N MET A 1 0.70 -37.04 -17.37
CA MET A 1 0.65 -35.61 -17.74
C MET A 1 -0.74 -35.08 -17.41
N PRO A 2 -0.85 -33.88 -16.81
CA PRO A 2 -2.12 -33.23 -16.56
C PRO A 2 -2.93 -33.03 -17.83
N LYS A 3 -4.26 -33.05 -17.71
CA LYS A 3 -5.16 -32.84 -18.87
C LYS A 3 -5.08 -31.36 -19.28
N ARG A 4 -5.44 -31.10 -20.55
CA ARG A 4 -5.63 -29.72 -21.03
C ARG A 4 -6.68 -29.01 -20.20
N ASP A 5 -6.43 -27.74 -19.87
CA ASP A 5 -7.32 -26.91 -19.09
C ASP A 5 -7.23 -25.46 -19.53
N SER A 6 -8.30 -24.68 -19.36
CA SER A 6 -8.31 -23.28 -19.72
C SER A 6 -9.45 -22.52 -19.06
N ALA A 7 -9.21 -21.23 -18.78
CA ALA A 7 -10.26 -20.29 -18.36
C ALA A 7 -9.98 -18.90 -18.93
N ALA A 8 -11.05 -18.13 -19.10
CA ALA A 8 -10.96 -16.76 -19.57
C ALA A 8 -12.01 -15.88 -18.89
N ILE A 9 -11.69 -14.61 -18.67
CA ILE A 9 -12.59 -13.58 -18.16
C ILE A 9 -12.18 -12.22 -18.74
N ASP A 10 -13.10 -11.51 -19.36
CA ASP A 10 -12.93 -10.14 -19.89
C ASP A 10 -11.62 -9.90 -20.67
N GLY A 11 -11.29 -10.83 -21.57
CA GLY A 11 -10.09 -10.73 -22.41
C GLY A 11 -8.78 -11.16 -21.74
N THR A 12 -8.85 -11.61 -20.49
CA THR A 12 -7.75 -12.28 -19.79
C THR A 12 -7.94 -13.79 -19.91
N GLU A 13 -6.89 -14.51 -20.24
CA GLU A 13 -6.95 -15.94 -20.52
C GLU A 13 -5.74 -16.66 -19.93
N ALA A 14 -5.97 -17.86 -19.39
CA ALA A 14 -4.92 -18.83 -19.11
C ALA A 14 -5.25 -20.16 -19.77
N THR A 15 -4.24 -20.81 -20.36
CA THR A 15 -4.39 -22.10 -21.06
C THR A 15 -3.23 -23.03 -20.73
N TRP A 16 -3.54 -24.29 -20.50
CA TRP A 16 -2.60 -25.39 -20.44
C TRP A 16 -2.89 -26.36 -21.58
N ASP A 17 -1.98 -26.48 -22.54
CA ASP A 17 -2.19 -27.34 -23.73
C ASP A 17 -1.67 -28.78 -23.58
N GLY A 18 -1.03 -29.07 -22.46
CA GLY A 18 -0.37 -30.35 -22.12
C GLY A 18 1.13 -30.21 -21.93
N ASP A 19 1.75 -29.20 -22.57
CA ASP A 19 3.19 -28.98 -22.56
C ASP A 19 3.57 -27.54 -22.17
N ARG A 20 2.60 -26.60 -22.24
CA ARG A 20 2.84 -25.17 -21.99
C ARG A 20 1.69 -24.52 -21.25
N LEU A 21 2.02 -23.77 -20.20
CA LEU A 21 1.10 -22.80 -19.58
C LEU A 21 1.28 -21.44 -20.26
N THR A 22 0.19 -20.89 -20.79
CA THR A 22 0.15 -19.55 -21.39
C THR A 22 -0.84 -18.68 -20.66
N VAL A 23 -0.42 -17.48 -20.24
CA VAL A 23 -1.30 -16.46 -19.66
C VAL A 23 -1.21 -15.18 -20.49
N ARG A 24 -2.38 -14.60 -20.81
CA ARG A 24 -2.52 -13.41 -21.64
C ARG A 24 -3.48 -12.40 -21.02
N ASN A 25 -3.10 -11.13 -21.02
CA ASN A 25 -4.00 -10.02 -20.72
C ASN A 25 -3.48 -8.70 -21.34
N ASN A 26 -4.36 -7.88 -21.90
CA ASN A 26 -4.04 -6.51 -22.36
C ASN A 26 -2.79 -6.36 -23.25
N GLY A 27 -2.53 -7.35 -24.11
CA GLY A 27 -1.34 -7.38 -24.97
C GLY A 27 -0.06 -7.93 -24.31
N PHE A 28 -0.15 -8.36 -23.07
CA PHE A 28 0.88 -9.13 -22.39
C PHE A 28 0.69 -10.63 -22.62
N VAL A 29 1.80 -11.32 -22.79
CA VAL A 29 1.86 -12.80 -22.87
C VAL A 29 3.04 -13.29 -22.06
N ARG A 30 2.80 -14.27 -21.21
CA ARG A 30 3.87 -15.04 -20.55
C ARG A 30 3.58 -16.53 -20.70
N CYS A 31 4.61 -17.27 -21.09
CA CYS A 31 4.56 -18.71 -21.27
C CYS A 31 5.57 -19.39 -20.37
N TRP A 32 5.14 -20.51 -19.79
CA TRP A 32 6.01 -21.42 -19.04
C TRP A 32 5.96 -22.82 -19.64
N GLU A 33 7.11 -23.49 -19.68
CA GLU A 33 7.24 -24.87 -20.09
C GLU A 33 7.84 -25.71 -18.95
N PRO A 34 7.38 -26.95 -18.76
CA PRO A 34 7.97 -27.88 -17.83
C PRO A 34 9.37 -28.28 -18.27
N THR A 35 10.24 -28.44 -17.29
CA THR A 35 11.59 -28.98 -17.43
C THR A 35 11.80 -30.12 -16.44
N ASP A 36 12.97 -30.75 -16.48
CA ASP A 36 13.35 -31.79 -15.52
C ASP A 36 13.41 -31.28 -14.06
N CYS A 37 13.46 -29.96 -13.84
CA CYS A 37 13.58 -29.37 -12.49
C CYS A 37 12.47 -28.39 -12.12
N GLY A 38 11.44 -28.19 -12.96
CA GLY A 38 10.30 -27.35 -12.63
C GLY A 38 9.63 -26.70 -13.83
N LEU A 39 9.32 -25.43 -13.73
CA LEU A 39 8.83 -24.61 -14.83
C LEU A 39 9.84 -23.52 -15.17
N VAL A 40 9.96 -23.21 -16.44
CA VAL A 40 10.77 -22.09 -16.93
C VAL A 40 9.95 -21.16 -17.80
N THR A 41 10.12 -19.84 -17.62
CA THR A 41 9.56 -18.84 -18.53
C THR A 41 10.27 -18.90 -19.88
N THR A 42 9.54 -19.29 -20.94
CA THR A 42 10.07 -19.35 -22.31
C THR A 42 9.71 -18.13 -23.14
N LEU A 43 8.61 -17.45 -22.81
CA LEU A 43 8.21 -16.21 -23.45
C LEU A 43 7.72 -15.20 -22.40
N LEU A 44 8.16 -13.97 -22.51
CA LEU A 44 7.58 -12.81 -21.86
C LEU A 44 7.56 -11.65 -22.86
N GLU A 45 6.36 -11.26 -23.25
CA GLU A 45 6.14 -10.24 -24.28
C GLU A 45 5.04 -9.26 -23.84
N ASN A 46 5.19 -8.00 -24.21
CA ASN A 46 4.15 -6.99 -24.04
C ASN A 46 4.06 -6.12 -25.30
N LYS A 47 2.91 -6.15 -25.98
CA LYS A 47 2.63 -5.35 -27.19
C LYS A 47 3.74 -5.44 -28.23
N GLY A 48 4.30 -6.63 -28.45
CA GLY A 48 5.37 -6.90 -29.40
C GLY A 48 6.81 -6.68 -28.86
N ALA A 49 6.98 -6.08 -27.70
CA ALA A 49 8.28 -5.99 -27.06
C ALA A 49 8.57 -7.28 -26.28
N LYS A 50 9.56 -8.04 -26.71
CA LYS A 50 9.99 -9.30 -26.11
C LYS A 50 11.05 -9.07 -25.04
N TRP A 51 10.76 -9.50 -23.82
CA TRP A 51 11.67 -9.45 -22.67
C TRP A 51 12.39 -10.77 -22.44
N VAL A 52 11.68 -11.89 -22.66
CA VAL A 52 12.21 -13.24 -22.63
C VAL A 52 11.76 -13.95 -23.89
N GLU A 53 12.66 -14.60 -24.60
CA GLU A 53 12.39 -15.53 -25.69
C GLU A 53 13.51 -16.57 -25.69
N GLN A 54 13.19 -17.78 -25.25
CA GLN A 54 14.15 -18.88 -25.15
C GLN A 54 13.46 -20.24 -25.27
N GLU A 55 14.22 -21.25 -25.59
CA GLU A 55 13.79 -22.66 -25.47
C GLU A 55 13.99 -23.13 -24.02
N ALA A 56 13.13 -24.03 -23.57
CA ALA A 56 13.29 -24.68 -22.28
C ALA A 56 14.49 -25.64 -22.33
N GLY A 57 15.48 -25.40 -21.49
CA GLY A 57 16.63 -26.28 -21.33
C GLY A 57 16.48 -27.24 -20.16
N ASP A 58 17.08 -28.43 -20.26
CA ASP A 58 17.17 -29.33 -19.12
C ASP A 58 17.91 -28.63 -17.97
N GLY A 59 17.31 -28.66 -16.76
CA GLY A 59 17.85 -27.98 -15.58
C GLY A 59 17.46 -26.52 -15.44
N ASP A 60 16.70 -25.94 -16.38
CA ASP A 60 16.15 -24.59 -16.24
C ASP A 60 14.93 -24.58 -15.32
N CYS A 61 14.87 -23.63 -14.36
CA CYS A 61 13.74 -23.44 -13.48
C CYS A 61 13.64 -21.96 -13.04
N ASP A 62 12.41 -21.45 -12.88
CA ASP A 62 12.19 -20.08 -12.43
C ASP A 62 12.33 -19.92 -10.91
N TRP A 63 12.49 -21.00 -10.16
CA TRP A 63 12.77 -20.98 -8.73
C TRP A 63 13.94 -21.88 -8.35
N HIS A 64 14.50 -21.61 -7.20
CA HIS A 64 15.59 -22.39 -6.63
C HIS A 64 15.55 -22.30 -5.11
N LEU A 65 15.68 -23.43 -4.43
CA LEU A 65 15.81 -23.49 -2.99
C LEU A 65 17.19 -24.09 -2.68
N PHE A 66 18.06 -23.26 -2.18
CA PHE A 66 19.44 -23.64 -1.87
C PHE A 66 19.49 -24.96 -1.09
N GLN A 67 20.24 -25.91 -1.60
CA GLN A 67 20.42 -27.28 -1.07
C GLN A 67 19.16 -28.17 -1.01
N LEU A 68 17.99 -27.69 -1.39
CA LEU A 68 16.76 -28.48 -1.35
C LEU A 68 16.19 -28.77 -2.75
N ILE A 69 16.00 -27.74 -3.54
CA ILE A 69 15.56 -27.83 -4.94
C ILE A 69 16.55 -27.08 -5.79
N THR A 70 17.30 -27.81 -6.59
CA THR A 70 18.38 -27.31 -7.45
C THR A 70 18.14 -27.70 -8.91
N SER A 71 18.98 -27.26 -9.81
CA SER A 71 18.94 -27.70 -11.22
C SER A 71 19.18 -29.21 -11.45
N GLU A 72 19.62 -29.92 -10.42
CA GLU A 72 19.83 -31.37 -10.46
C GLU A 72 18.69 -32.16 -9.82
N THR A 73 17.74 -31.46 -9.12
CA THR A 73 16.63 -32.11 -8.42
C THR A 73 15.51 -32.40 -9.41
N ARG A 74 15.11 -33.65 -9.55
CA ARG A 74 14.09 -34.08 -10.51
C ARG A 74 12.69 -33.68 -10.07
N ALA A 75 11.98 -33.02 -10.99
CA ALA A 75 10.59 -32.56 -10.84
C ALA A 75 9.63 -33.55 -11.50
N GLU A 76 8.51 -33.81 -10.84
CA GLU A 76 7.37 -34.55 -11.38
C GLU A 76 6.15 -33.66 -11.39
N LEU A 77 5.67 -33.28 -12.59
CA LEU A 77 4.45 -32.51 -12.76
C LEU A 77 3.24 -33.38 -12.34
N GLN A 78 2.51 -32.96 -11.31
CA GLN A 78 1.40 -33.69 -10.72
C GLN A 78 0.05 -33.23 -11.27
N ASP A 79 -0.22 -31.92 -11.24
CA ASP A 79 -1.51 -31.35 -11.63
C ASP A 79 -1.37 -29.95 -12.20
N VAL A 80 -2.31 -29.58 -13.07
CA VAL A 80 -2.54 -28.20 -13.53
C VAL A 80 -4.02 -27.93 -13.49
N SER A 81 -4.41 -26.87 -12.80
CA SER A 81 -5.79 -26.39 -12.71
C SER A 81 -5.89 -24.91 -13.06
N ILE A 82 -6.90 -24.56 -13.84
CA ILE A 82 -7.13 -23.17 -14.29
C ILE A 82 -8.59 -22.83 -14.05
N ARG A 83 -8.82 -21.64 -13.49
CA ARG A 83 -10.19 -21.15 -13.22
C ARG A 83 -10.32 -19.65 -13.42
N ALA A 84 -11.51 -19.21 -13.77
CA ALA A 84 -11.93 -17.83 -13.67
C ALA A 84 -12.54 -17.60 -12.28
N VAL A 85 -12.21 -16.49 -11.65
CA VAL A 85 -12.74 -16.04 -10.37
C VAL A 85 -13.46 -14.73 -10.63
N GLU A 86 -14.81 -14.77 -10.59
CA GLU A 86 -15.63 -13.65 -11.07
C GLU A 86 -15.92 -12.61 -9.99
N ASP A 87 -16.08 -13.02 -8.74
CA ASP A 87 -16.51 -12.18 -7.64
C ASP A 87 -15.70 -12.47 -6.35
N PRO A 88 -14.41 -12.19 -6.33
CA PRO A 88 -13.62 -12.34 -5.12
C PRO A 88 -13.80 -11.11 -4.19
N PRO A 89 -13.89 -11.29 -2.87
CA PRO A 89 -14.28 -10.21 -1.97
C PRO A 89 -13.23 -9.11 -1.77
N LEU A 90 -11.94 -9.40 -2.05
CA LEU A 90 -10.84 -8.49 -1.68
C LEU A 90 -9.87 -8.19 -2.81
N THR A 91 -10.17 -8.62 -4.01
CA THR A 91 -9.34 -8.40 -5.20
C THR A 91 -10.25 -8.29 -6.42
N ASP A 92 -9.75 -7.77 -7.53
CA ASP A 92 -10.53 -7.74 -8.76
C ASP A 92 -10.72 -9.17 -9.32
N LYS A 93 -11.74 -9.35 -10.16
CA LYS A 93 -11.92 -10.58 -10.93
C LYS A 93 -10.65 -10.95 -11.68
N HIS A 94 -10.36 -12.23 -11.79
CA HIS A 94 -9.09 -12.68 -12.38
C HIS A 94 -9.17 -14.11 -12.91
N VAL A 95 -8.19 -14.45 -13.74
CA VAL A 95 -7.87 -15.84 -14.05
C VAL A 95 -6.77 -16.31 -13.12
N GLU A 96 -6.95 -17.50 -12.55
CA GLU A 96 -5.97 -18.16 -11.70
C GLU A 96 -5.56 -19.50 -12.30
N ALA A 97 -4.25 -19.70 -12.50
CA ALA A 97 -3.64 -20.97 -12.86
C ALA A 97 -2.79 -21.49 -11.71
N THR A 98 -2.90 -22.76 -11.41
CA THR A 98 -2.11 -23.44 -10.37
C THR A 98 -1.46 -24.68 -10.95
N VAL A 99 -0.15 -24.81 -10.74
CA VAL A 99 0.66 -25.96 -11.17
C VAL A 99 1.26 -26.62 -9.94
N GLU A 100 1.00 -27.92 -9.73
CA GLU A 100 1.59 -28.71 -8.64
C GLU A 100 2.71 -29.63 -9.18
N ILE A 101 3.85 -29.54 -8.51
CA ILE A 101 5.07 -30.29 -8.85
C ILE A 101 5.58 -30.97 -7.58
N SER A 102 5.90 -32.27 -7.71
CA SER A 102 6.55 -33.03 -6.65
C SER A 102 8.05 -33.17 -6.94
N TYR A 103 8.83 -33.11 -5.89
CA TYR A 103 10.26 -33.41 -5.87
C TYR A 103 10.51 -34.59 -4.93
N PRO A 104 10.36 -35.85 -5.41
CA PRO A 104 10.43 -37.02 -4.53
C PRO A 104 11.76 -37.15 -3.80
N GLU A 105 12.87 -36.84 -4.46
CA GLU A 105 14.23 -36.89 -3.88
C GLU A 105 14.44 -35.84 -2.78
N ALA A 106 13.81 -34.66 -2.93
CA ALA A 106 13.83 -33.60 -1.94
C ALA A 106 12.68 -33.72 -0.91
N GLU A 107 11.85 -34.76 -1.01
CA GLU A 107 10.68 -34.98 -0.15
C GLU A 107 9.82 -33.69 0.03
N THR A 108 9.64 -32.95 -1.08
CA THR A 108 8.98 -31.63 -1.10
C THR A 108 8.05 -31.52 -2.29
N SER A 109 6.96 -30.80 -2.15
CA SER A 109 6.09 -30.37 -3.23
C SER A 109 6.05 -28.85 -3.35
N VAL A 110 5.95 -28.40 -4.59
CA VAL A 110 5.75 -26.99 -4.96
C VAL A 110 4.37 -26.81 -5.57
N ARG A 111 3.72 -25.72 -5.20
CA ARG A 111 2.56 -25.20 -5.90
C ARG A 111 2.92 -23.82 -6.43
N TYR A 112 2.88 -23.67 -7.75
CA TYR A 112 3.14 -22.41 -8.42
C TYR A 112 1.81 -21.83 -8.90
N GLY A 113 1.42 -20.70 -8.31
CA GLY A 113 0.19 -19.97 -8.63
C GLY A 113 0.48 -18.77 -9.53
N VAL A 114 -0.38 -18.54 -10.53
CA VAL A 114 -0.33 -17.37 -11.42
C VAL A 114 -1.70 -16.72 -11.44
N ARG A 115 -1.78 -15.40 -11.18
CA ARG A 115 -2.99 -14.62 -11.30
C ARG A 115 -2.81 -13.51 -12.32
N ALA A 116 -3.83 -13.31 -13.16
CA ALA A 116 -3.88 -12.24 -14.16
C ALA A 116 -5.23 -11.53 -14.11
N TYR A 117 -5.19 -10.20 -14.11
CA TYR A 117 -6.36 -9.33 -13.93
C TYR A 117 -6.77 -8.67 -15.26
N PRO A 118 -8.07 -8.61 -15.62
CA PRO A 118 -8.54 -7.95 -16.85
C PRO A 118 -8.17 -6.45 -16.91
N ASN A 119 -8.22 -5.77 -15.77
CA ASN A 119 -8.01 -4.33 -15.70
C ASN A 119 -6.54 -3.90 -15.50
N ALA A 120 -5.61 -4.89 -15.44
CA ALA A 120 -4.19 -4.62 -15.22
C ALA A 120 -3.31 -5.53 -16.08
N THR A 121 -2.29 -4.96 -16.71
CA THR A 121 -1.34 -5.72 -17.55
C THR A 121 -0.30 -6.40 -16.68
N GLY A 122 -0.04 -7.69 -16.95
CA GLY A 122 0.95 -8.46 -16.21
C GLY A 122 0.35 -9.57 -15.35
N VAL A 123 1.18 -10.14 -14.50
CA VAL A 123 0.80 -11.30 -13.65
C VAL A 123 1.38 -11.16 -12.24
N ARG A 124 0.70 -11.77 -11.28
CA ARG A 124 1.19 -12.09 -9.94
C ARG A 124 1.52 -13.57 -9.89
N THR A 125 2.73 -13.89 -9.48
CA THR A 125 3.18 -15.27 -9.28
C THR A 125 3.42 -15.54 -7.79
N GLU A 126 3.16 -16.77 -7.35
CA GLU A 126 3.35 -17.19 -5.96
C GLU A 126 3.82 -18.63 -5.90
N LEU A 127 4.99 -18.83 -5.32
CA LEU A 127 5.55 -20.14 -5.05
C LEU A 127 5.13 -20.58 -3.64
N SER A 128 4.46 -21.71 -3.51
CA SER A 128 4.13 -22.32 -2.22
C SER A 128 4.79 -23.66 -2.07
N LEU A 129 5.25 -23.98 -0.87
CA LEU A 129 6.02 -25.19 -0.59
C LEU A 129 5.38 -26.01 0.53
N ARG A 130 5.49 -27.34 0.41
CA ARG A 130 5.09 -28.30 1.43
C ARG A 130 6.09 -29.43 1.52
N ALA A 131 6.56 -29.74 2.72
CA ALA A 131 7.37 -30.92 2.97
C ALA A 131 6.50 -32.19 2.93
N HIS A 132 7.08 -33.36 2.59
CA HIS A 132 6.39 -34.64 2.70
C HIS A 132 6.52 -35.27 4.10
N ARG A 133 7.50 -34.80 4.87
CA ARG A 133 7.75 -35.18 6.27
C ARG A 133 8.28 -34.00 7.06
N PRO A 134 8.27 -34.03 8.39
CA PRO A 134 8.99 -33.05 9.18
C PRO A 134 10.48 -33.02 8.86
N PHE A 135 11.04 -31.82 8.63
CA PHE A 135 12.47 -31.62 8.39
C PHE A 135 13.23 -31.52 9.71
N GLY A 136 14.45 -32.06 9.76
CA GLY A 136 15.35 -31.85 10.88
C GLY A 136 15.97 -30.45 10.90
N SER A 137 16.41 -29.98 12.09
CA SER A 137 16.96 -28.63 12.26
C SER A 137 18.22 -28.35 11.42
N GLN A 138 18.92 -29.38 10.97
CA GLN A 138 20.11 -29.26 10.13
C GLN A 138 19.81 -29.11 8.62
N GLU A 139 18.58 -29.37 8.18
CA GLU A 139 18.16 -29.32 6.79
C GLU A 139 17.72 -27.91 6.36
N ILE A 140 17.97 -26.89 7.18
CA ILE A 140 17.55 -25.51 6.90
C ILE A 140 18.55 -24.82 6.00
N PRO A 141 18.14 -24.34 4.80
CA PRO A 141 19.00 -23.52 3.96
C PRO A 141 19.40 -22.24 4.68
N SER A 142 20.70 -21.95 4.73
CA SER A 142 21.24 -20.82 5.49
C SER A 142 21.37 -19.53 4.69
N TYR A 143 21.28 -19.58 3.36
CA TYR A 143 21.54 -18.43 2.49
C TYR A 143 20.29 -17.96 1.76
N LEU A 144 19.83 -16.78 2.15
CA LEU A 144 18.59 -16.18 1.66
C LEU A 144 18.70 -15.70 0.21
N LEU A 145 19.87 -15.16 -0.18
CA LEU A 145 20.10 -14.64 -1.53
C LEU A 145 20.31 -15.74 -2.60
N GLU A 146 20.51 -16.97 -2.17
CA GLU A 146 20.67 -18.11 -3.07
C GLU A 146 19.36 -18.87 -3.33
N SER A 147 18.30 -18.57 -2.55
CA SER A 147 16.97 -19.07 -2.78
C SER A 147 16.11 -17.97 -3.43
N TYR A 148 15.44 -18.31 -4.53
CA TYR A 148 14.56 -17.37 -5.23
C TYR A 148 13.27 -18.05 -5.68
N ALA A 149 12.19 -17.25 -5.69
CA ALA A 149 10.86 -17.69 -6.13
C ALA A 149 10.57 -17.30 -7.58
N GLU A 150 11.38 -16.44 -8.16
CA GLU A 150 11.21 -15.94 -9.52
C GLU A 150 12.57 -15.68 -10.15
N HIS A 151 12.77 -16.19 -11.37
CA HIS A 151 13.94 -15.90 -12.20
C HIS A 151 13.49 -15.59 -13.62
N LEU A 152 13.63 -14.32 -14.00
CA LEU A 152 13.41 -13.89 -15.38
C LEU A 152 14.75 -13.77 -16.08
N ARG A 153 14.98 -14.62 -17.08
CA ARG A 153 16.22 -14.66 -17.89
C ARG A 153 16.21 -13.55 -18.93
N LEU A 154 16.26 -12.31 -18.46
CA LEU A 154 16.23 -11.11 -19.28
C LEU A 154 17.62 -10.83 -19.86
N SER A 155 17.67 -10.47 -21.15
CA SER A 155 18.90 -9.95 -21.74
C SER A 155 19.20 -8.55 -21.19
N PRO A 156 20.41 -8.24 -20.69
CA PRO A 156 20.81 -6.90 -20.31
C PRO A 156 20.69 -5.86 -21.45
N ALA A 157 20.64 -6.32 -22.72
CA ALA A 157 20.42 -5.45 -23.86
C ALA A 157 18.98 -4.87 -23.95
N ASN A 158 18.02 -5.45 -23.19
CA ASN A 158 16.63 -5.04 -23.24
C ASN A 158 16.33 -3.81 -22.39
N TYR A 159 17.22 -3.34 -21.53
CA TYR A 159 17.02 -2.18 -20.67
C TYR A 159 18.27 -1.32 -20.53
N ARG A 160 18.05 -0.02 -20.30
CA ARG A 160 19.09 1.01 -20.15
C ARG A 160 19.08 1.67 -18.79
N ARG A 161 18.01 1.52 -18.05
CA ARG A 161 17.84 2.10 -16.71
C ARG A 161 17.28 1.07 -15.74
N VAL A 162 17.80 1.09 -14.53
CA VAL A 162 17.27 0.34 -13.38
C VAL A 162 16.89 1.34 -12.29
N ALA A 163 15.71 1.21 -11.76
CA ALA A 163 15.26 1.97 -10.61
C ALA A 163 14.71 1.04 -9.54
N ALA A 164 15.22 1.16 -8.31
CA ALA A 164 14.82 0.33 -7.18
C ALA A 164 14.23 1.19 -6.07
N GLY A 165 13.00 0.89 -5.67
CA GLY A 165 12.24 1.65 -4.69
C GLY A 165 12.14 0.96 -3.33
N TYR A 166 12.33 1.74 -2.27
CA TYR A 166 12.18 1.28 -0.90
C TYR A 166 11.70 2.39 0.03
N TYR A 167 11.06 2.02 1.13
CA TYR A 167 10.77 2.96 2.20
C TYR A 167 12.06 3.32 2.94
N ASN A 168 12.30 4.61 3.10
CA ASN A 168 13.42 5.12 3.86
C ASN A 168 13.06 5.25 5.33
N ASP A 169 12.95 4.13 6.01
CA ASP A 169 12.49 4.02 7.39
C ASP A 169 13.51 3.38 8.34
N LEU A 170 14.79 3.58 8.04
CA LEU A 170 15.89 3.05 8.86
C LEU A 170 15.83 3.52 10.33
N GLN A 171 15.04 4.54 10.61
CA GLN A 171 14.83 5.06 11.94
C GLN A 171 13.33 5.20 12.23
N HIS A 172 12.95 4.93 13.45
CA HIS A 172 11.60 5.12 13.99
C HIS A 172 11.04 6.55 13.77
N ARG A 173 11.90 7.52 13.52
CA ARG A 173 11.56 8.92 13.29
C ARG A 173 12.10 9.36 11.96
N ASN A 174 11.22 9.89 11.13
CA ASN A 174 11.64 10.52 9.90
C ASN A 174 12.30 11.86 10.26
N HIS A 175 13.56 12.02 9.88
CA HIS A 175 14.20 13.31 9.89
C HIS A 175 13.54 14.24 8.88
N ASP A 176 13.57 15.54 9.13
CA ASP A 176 12.93 16.54 8.27
C ASP A 176 13.37 16.46 6.80
N ASP A 177 14.63 16.11 6.56
CA ASP A 177 15.20 16.05 5.21
C ASP A 177 15.15 14.65 4.58
N THR A 178 14.63 13.66 5.30
CA THR A 178 14.55 12.28 4.82
C THR A 178 13.20 12.03 4.16
N PRO A 179 13.14 11.73 2.84
CA PRO A 179 11.90 11.32 2.20
C PRO A 179 11.43 9.96 2.72
N ILE A 180 10.12 9.74 2.78
CA ILE A 180 9.54 8.45 3.18
C ILE A 180 9.91 7.36 2.19
N LEU A 181 9.83 7.65 0.88
CA LEU A 181 10.21 6.75 -0.18
C LEU A 181 11.50 7.24 -0.82
N ALA A 182 12.47 6.36 -0.93
CA ALA A 182 13.72 6.59 -1.62
C ALA A 182 13.85 5.70 -2.84
N MET A 183 14.55 6.18 -3.87
CA MET A 183 14.83 5.46 -5.10
C MET A 183 16.33 5.40 -5.34
N GLU A 184 16.82 4.20 -5.61
CA GLU A 184 18.16 4.00 -6.16
C GLU A 184 18.03 3.90 -7.69
N ASN A 185 18.73 4.74 -8.41
CA ASN A 185 18.69 4.79 -9.86
C ASN A 185 20.07 4.50 -10.46
N ARG A 186 20.07 3.65 -11.48
CA ARG A 186 21.25 3.38 -12.31
C ARG A 186 20.85 3.55 -13.80
N SER A 187 21.68 4.25 -14.53
CA SER A 187 21.56 4.37 -15.99
C SER A 187 22.73 3.71 -16.69
N GLY A 188 22.49 3.18 -17.88
CA GLY A 188 23.48 2.49 -18.69
C GLY A 188 23.30 0.97 -18.69
N GLU A 189 24.19 0.27 -19.40
CA GLU A 189 24.16 -1.19 -19.49
C GLU A 189 24.81 -1.82 -18.25
N LEU A 190 24.33 -3.00 -17.87
CA LEU A 190 25.01 -3.83 -16.89
C LEU A 190 26.38 -4.24 -17.46
N LYS A 191 27.45 -4.00 -16.74
CA LYS A 191 28.79 -4.41 -17.17
C LYS A 191 28.92 -5.92 -17.06
N GLN A 192 29.53 -6.52 -18.07
CA GLN A 192 29.81 -7.97 -18.11
C GLN A 192 30.52 -8.44 -16.83
N GLY A 193 30.03 -9.54 -16.26
CA GLY A 193 30.55 -10.12 -15.02
C GLY A 193 30.17 -9.38 -13.73
N LEU A 194 29.38 -8.31 -13.80
CA LEU A 194 28.87 -7.64 -12.59
C LEU A 194 27.57 -8.28 -12.10
N ARG A 195 27.47 -8.33 -10.79
CA ARG A 195 26.26 -8.67 -10.06
C ARG A 195 25.83 -7.46 -9.24
N GLU A 196 24.60 -7.03 -9.41
CA GLU A 196 23.99 -5.95 -8.63
C GLU A 196 22.92 -6.53 -7.69
N VAL A 197 22.92 -6.08 -6.44
CA VAL A 197 21.99 -6.55 -5.40
C VAL A 197 21.26 -5.34 -4.81
N TYR A 198 19.93 -5.35 -4.89
CA TYR A 198 19.03 -4.36 -4.32
C TYR A 198 18.32 -4.97 -3.11
N ASP A 199 19.00 -4.99 -1.98
CA ASP A 199 18.61 -5.68 -0.75
C ASP A 199 17.64 -4.90 0.16
N ARG A 200 17.37 -3.63 -0.19
CA ARG A 200 16.42 -2.77 0.52
C ARG A 200 15.10 -2.58 -0.21
N SER A 201 15.02 -3.09 -1.44
CA SER A 201 13.91 -2.77 -2.33
C SER A 201 12.88 -3.88 -2.36
N ASN A 202 11.61 -3.50 -2.41
CA ASN A 202 10.50 -4.37 -2.78
C ASN A 202 9.85 -4.00 -4.12
N LEU A 203 10.43 -3.02 -4.83
CA LEU A 203 10.10 -2.64 -6.19
C LEU A 203 11.36 -2.46 -7.02
N LEU A 204 11.40 -3.05 -8.21
CA LEU A 204 12.46 -2.90 -9.21
C LEU A 204 11.81 -2.57 -10.56
N SER A 205 12.31 -1.54 -11.24
CA SER A 205 11.93 -1.20 -12.61
C SER A 205 13.13 -1.35 -13.54
N LEU A 206 12.93 -2.08 -14.63
CA LEU A 206 13.87 -2.23 -15.73
C LEU A 206 13.33 -1.50 -16.95
N GLU A 207 14.01 -0.50 -17.43
CA GLU A 207 13.45 0.45 -18.39
C GLU A 207 14.30 0.55 -19.67
N SER A 208 13.62 0.54 -20.82
CA SER A 208 14.14 0.98 -22.12
C SER A 208 13.63 2.41 -22.42
N GLU A 209 13.83 2.92 -23.66
CA GLU A 209 13.35 4.25 -24.03
C GLU A 209 11.82 4.37 -24.10
N ALA A 210 11.12 3.30 -24.47
CA ALA A 210 9.69 3.32 -24.75
C ALA A 210 8.88 2.22 -24.07
N ALA A 211 9.50 1.43 -23.19
CA ALA A 211 8.85 0.34 -22.50
C ALA A 211 9.64 -0.06 -21.25
N GLY A 212 9.02 -0.78 -20.36
CA GLY A 212 9.70 -1.32 -19.18
C GLY A 212 8.96 -2.48 -18.55
N LEU A 213 9.62 -3.03 -17.55
CA LEU A 213 9.12 -4.11 -16.71
C LEU A 213 9.28 -3.71 -15.25
N ILE A 214 8.20 -3.76 -14.50
CA ILE A 214 8.21 -3.53 -13.05
C ILE A 214 8.07 -4.88 -12.37
N LEU A 215 8.96 -5.15 -11.42
CA LEU A 215 8.88 -6.27 -10.51
C LEU A 215 8.57 -5.74 -9.12
N VAL A 216 7.56 -6.32 -8.47
CA VAL A 216 7.20 -6.02 -7.09
C VAL A 216 7.26 -7.31 -6.27
N LYS A 217 7.86 -7.24 -5.09
CA LYS A 217 7.86 -8.32 -4.12
C LYS A 217 6.94 -7.97 -2.95
N GLU A 218 5.95 -8.80 -2.69
CA GLU A 218 5.02 -8.66 -1.57
C GLU A 218 5.68 -9.09 -0.24
N SER A 219 6.86 -8.58 0.09
CA SER A 219 7.51 -8.90 1.36
C SER A 219 6.92 -8.08 2.52
N HIS A 220 6.89 -8.69 3.72
CA HIS A 220 6.31 -8.05 4.92
C HIS A 220 7.07 -6.83 5.39
N LYS A 221 8.30 -6.67 4.98
CA LYS A 221 9.16 -5.51 5.26
C LYS A 221 9.84 -5.03 4.00
N CYS A 222 10.14 -3.75 3.93
CA CYS A 222 10.81 -3.14 2.77
C CYS A 222 12.33 -3.26 2.86
N VAL A 223 12.89 -3.51 4.03
CA VAL A 223 14.34 -3.49 4.29
C VAL A 223 14.76 -4.78 4.97
N ASN A 224 15.81 -5.41 4.45
CA ASN A 224 16.43 -6.56 5.10
C ASN A 224 17.03 -6.20 6.46
N GLN A 225 16.78 -7.05 7.44
CA GLN A 225 17.38 -6.97 8.77
C GLN A 225 17.96 -8.32 9.16
N SER A 226 18.87 -8.30 10.12
CA SER A 226 19.37 -9.56 10.72
C SER A 226 18.18 -10.38 11.24
N GLY A 227 18.07 -11.61 10.75
CA GLY A 227 17.01 -12.54 11.11
C GLY A 227 15.65 -12.31 10.44
N VAL A 228 15.48 -11.30 9.58
CA VAL A 228 14.27 -11.09 8.78
C VAL A 228 14.58 -11.30 7.31
N ASP A 229 13.99 -12.33 6.72
CA ASP A 229 14.15 -12.66 5.31
C ASP A 229 13.16 -11.89 4.45
N THR A 230 13.56 -10.74 3.96
CA THR A 230 12.79 -9.98 2.96
C THR A 230 13.32 -10.16 1.54
N GLY A 231 14.52 -10.76 1.38
CA GLY A 231 15.17 -10.99 0.09
C GLY A 231 15.64 -9.71 -0.60
N ALA A 232 16.04 -9.88 -1.85
CA ALA A 232 16.58 -8.83 -2.70
C ALA A 232 16.15 -9.04 -4.15
N PHE A 233 16.35 -8.03 -5.00
CA PHE A 233 16.46 -8.24 -6.44
C PHE A 233 17.93 -8.38 -6.79
N VAL A 234 18.28 -9.45 -7.50
CA VAL A 234 19.65 -9.71 -7.94
C VAL A 234 19.69 -9.68 -9.47
N LEU A 235 20.47 -8.75 -10.01
CA LEU A 235 20.70 -8.60 -11.45
C LEU A 235 22.11 -9.06 -11.80
N ASP A 236 22.21 -9.89 -12.82
CA ASP A 236 23.47 -10.27 -13.46
C ASP A 236 23.23 -10.65 -14.93
N GLU A 237 24.22 -11.24 -15.59
CA GLU A 237 24.12 -11.67 -16.98
C GLU A 237 23.02 -12.72 -17.22
N GLY A 238 22.64 -13.46 -16.19
CA GLY A 238 21.54 -14.44 -16.25
C GLY A 238 20.14 -13.85 -16.13
N GLY A 239 20.03 -12.52 -15.94
CA GLY A 239 18.75 -11.83 -15.80
C GLY A 239 18.48 -11.31 -14.39
N VAL A 240 17.23 -11.37 -13.95
CA VAL A 240 16.82 -10.91 -12.62
C VAL A 240 16.22 -12.03 -11.79
N ARG A 241 16.68 -12.14 -10.55
CA ARG A 241 16.14 -13.07 -9.55
C ARG A 241 15.51 -12.32 -8.41
N VAL A 242 14.32 -12.77 -7.98
CA VAL A 242 13.64 -12.28 -6.79
C VAL A 242 13.93 -13.25 -5.66
N THR A 243 14.84 -12.86 -4.79
CA THR A 243 15.36 -13.71 -3.73
C THR A 243 14.64 -13.49 -2.40
N GLY A 244 14.87 -14.38 -1.44
CA GLY A 244 14.26 -14.32 -0.13
C GLY A 244 12.83 -14.81 -0.16
N LEU A 245 12.60 -16.03 0.31
CA LEU A 245 11.28 -16.66 0.21
C LEU A 245 10.35 -16.30 1.36
N GLY A 246 10.87 -15.65 2.42
CA GLY A 246 10.09 -15.35 3.62
C GLY A 246 9.59 -16.60 4.37
N LEU A 247 10.14 -17.75 4.08
CA LEU A 247 9.76 -19.02 4.71
C LEU A 247 10.39 -19.20 6.08
N LYS A 248 11.50 -18.52 6.33
CA LYS A 248 12.30 -18.65 7.53
C LYS A 248 12.10 -17.45 8.46
N GLY A 249 11.65 -17.69 9.67
CA GLY A 249 11.59 -16.69 10.73
C GLY A 249 12.93 -16.53 11.46
N ASN A 250 12.99 -15.59 12.41
CA ASN A 250 14.17 -15.34 13.26
C ASN A 250 14.55 -16.53 14.13
N ASN A 251 13.62 -17.41 14.41
CA ASN A 251 13.85 -18.54 15.29
C ASN A 251 14.18 -19.78 14.48
N TYR A 252 15.46 -19.99 14.27
CA TYR A 252 15.98 -21.17 13.58
C TYR A 252 15.74 -22.51 14.29
N ALA A 253 15.18 -22.47 15.49
CA ALA A 253 14.98 -23.67 16.30
C ALA A 253 13.73 -24.48 15.92
N ASN A 254 12.79 -23.91 15.17
CA ASN A 254 11.55 -24.60 14.79
C ASN A 254 11.40 -24.73 13.28
N VAL A 255 11.88 -25.84 12.76
CA VAL A 255 11.88 -26.18 11.32
C VAL A 255 10.46 -26.47 10.80
N GLU A 256 9.58 -26.97 11.64
CA GLU A 256 8.21 -27.31 11.22
C GLU A 256 7.39 -26.08 10.83
N THR A 257 7.68 -24.90 11.42
CA THR A 257 7.05 -23.63 11.01
C THR A 257 7.63 -23.07 9.73
N TRP A 258 8.83 -23.47 9.37
CA TRP A 258 9.54 -23.04 8.18
C TRP A 258 9.00 -23.68 6.89
N LEU A 259 8.85 -24.99 6.87
CA LEU A 259 8.29 -25.76 5.75
C LEU A 259 7.32 -26.81 6.30
N PRO A 260 6.03 -26.50 6.39
CA PRO A 260 5.06 -27.39 6.96
C PRO A 260 4.83 -28.63 6.07
N HIS A 261 4.43 -29.76 6.69
CA HIS A 261 4.11 -30.99 5.99
C HIS A 261 2.59 -31.24 5.82
N ASP A 262 1.78 -30.48 6.52
CA ASP A 262 0.31 -30.56 6.53
C ASP A 262 -0.38 -29.59 5.56
N ARG A 263 0.33 -28.54 5.12
CA ARG A 263 -0.19 -27.51 4.23
C ARG A 263 0.91 -26.92 3.34
N PHE A 264 0.51 -26.26 2.25
CA PHE A 264 1.40 -25.41 1.48
C PHE A 264 1.61 -24.08 2.18
N ARG A 265 2.86 -23.63 2.27
CA ARG A 265 3.25 -22.32 2.77
C ARG A 265 3.74 -21.46 1.62
N PRO A 266 3.11 -20.29 1.37
CA PRO A 266 3.52 -19.41 0.29
C PRO A 266 4.83 -18.70 0.63
N ALA A 267 5.70 -18.57 -0.35
CA ALA A 267 6.80 -17.60 -0.39
C ALA A 267 6.25 -16.19 -0.59
N TRP A 268 7.13 -15.18 -0.62
CA TRP A 268 6.71 -13.85 -1.05
C TRP A 268 6.25 -13.90 -2.52
N ALA A 269 5.06 -13.39 -2.78
CA ALA A 269 4.57 -13.29 -4.15
C ALA A 269 5.31 -12.19 -4.93
N THR A 270 5.41 -12.36 -6.23
CA THR A 270 6.06 -11.43 -7.15
C THR A 270 5.05 -10.91 -8.19
N TRP A 271 5.04 -9.61 -8.44
CA TRP A 271 4.35 -9.05 -9.59
C TRP A 271 5.33 -8.85 -10.73
N CYS A 272 4.90 -9.13 -11.93
CA CYS A 272 5.59 -8.84 -13.18
C CYS A 272 4.66 -7.96 -14.02
N VAL A 273 4.91 -6.64 -14.00
CA VAL A 273 4.02 -5.62 -14.58
C VAL A 273 4.74 -4.88 -15.70
N PRO A 274 4.50 -5.21 -16.97
CA PRO A 274 5.07 -4.49 -18.08
C PRO A 274 4.31 -3.18 -18.34
N PHE A 275 5.01 -2.20 -18.90
CA PHE A 275 4.44 -0.96 -19.37
C PHE A 275 5.01 -0.56 -20.72
N SER A 276 4.29 0.29 -21.45
CA SER A 276 4.74 0.93 -22.70
C SER A 276 4.52 2.43 -22.58
N GLY A 277 5.52 3.23 -22.95
CA GLY A 277 5.54 4.67 -22.74
C GLY A 277 6.61 5.10 -21.74
N GLY A 278 6.45 6.29 -21.17
CA GLY A 278 7.40 6.90 -20.25
C GLY A 278 7.06 6.69 -18.77
N GLU A 279 7.52 7.64 -17.96
CA GLU A 279 7.39 7.59 -16.49
C GLU A 279 5.94 7.55 -16.02
N VAL A 280 5.03 8.27 -16.69
CA VAL A 280 3.64 8.37 -16.26
C VAL A 280 2.86 7.09 -16.60
N GLU A 281 3.12 6.49 -17.74
CA GLU A 281 2.57 5.20 -18.13
C GLU A 281 3.09 4.07 -17.22
N LYS A 282 4.35 4.14 -16.77
CA LYS A 282 4.90 3.26 -15.75
C LYS A 282 4.10 3.38 -14.44
N GLN A 283 3.90 4.60 -13.98
CA GLN A 283 3.12 4.86 -12.74
C GLN A 283 1.69 4.33 -12.87
N LEU A 284 1.03 4.57 -14.01
CA LEU A 284 -0.33 4.09 -14.25
C LEU A 284 -0.39 2.55 -14.27
N ALA A 285 0.54 1.89 -14.94
CA ALA A 285 0.59 0.42 -15.01
C ALA A 285 0.72 -0.20 -13.61
N LEU A 286 1.64 0.33 -12.80
CA LEU A 286 1.83 -0.12 -11.42
C LEU A 286 0.57 0.09 -10.57
N LYS A 287 -0.04 1.27 -10.65
CA LYS A 287 -1.24 1.62 -9.87
C LYS A 287 -2.47 0.83 -10.29
N ARG A 288 -2.63 0.53 -11.58
CA ARG A 288 -3.70 -0.36 -12.06
C ARG A 288 -3.53 -1.77 -11.50
N PHE A 289 -2.32 -2.30 -11.52
CA PHE A 289 -2.05 -3.62 -10.98
C PHE A 289 -2.26 -3.68 -9.46
N ASP A 290 -1.80 -2.67 -8.76
CA ASP A 290 -1.99 -2.49 -7.33
C ASP A 290 -3.49 -2.43 -6.94
N ARG A 291 -4.28 -1.65 -7.69
CA ARG A 291 -5.74 -1.55 -7.48
C ARG A 291 -6.44 -2.88 -7.78
N ALA A 292 -6.05 -3.59 -8.84
CA ALA A 292 -6.62 -4.89 -9.15
C ALA A 292 -6.29 -5.94 -8.08
N ARG A 293 -5.09 -5.89 -7.49
CA ARG A 293 -4.68 -6.77 -6.39
C ARG A 293 -5.35 -6.44 -5.06
N PHE A 294 -5.56 -5.15 -4.77
CA PHE A 294 -6.14 -4.63 -3.53
C PHE A 294 -7.26 -3.66 -3.86
N GLN A 295 -8.36 -4.19 -4.38
CA GLN A 295 -9.47 -3.37 -4.83
C GLN A 295 -10.17 -2.67 -3.66
N PRO A 296 -10.11 -1.32 -3.55
CA PRO A 296 -10.87 -0.60 -2.55
C PRO A 296 -12.34 -0.48 -2.99
N SER A 297 -13.25 -0.64 -2.06
CA SER A 297 -14.63 -0.17 -2.22
C SER A 297 -14.68 1.34 -1.97
N PRO A 298 -15.10 2.17 -2.94
CA PRO A 298 -15.19 3.61 -2.74
C PRO A 298 -16.19 4.01 -1.63
N GLU A 299 -17.16 3.19 -1.35
CA GLU A 299 -18.16 3.41 -0.32
C GLU A 299 -17.61 3.15 1.08
N GLU A 300 -16.78 2.12 1.24
CA GLU A 300 -16.32 1.61 2.55
C GLU A 300 -14.89 2.05 2.88
N HIS A 301 -14.05 2.19 1.86
CA HIS A 301 -12.62 2.44 2.05
C HIS A 301 -12.18 3.89 1.77
N VAL A 302 -13.09 4.75 1.25
CA VAL A 302 -12.81 6.18 1.00
C VAL A 302 -13.53 7.02 2.04
N TYR A 303 -12.88 7.27 3.15
CA TYR A 303 -13.41 7.97 4.30
C TYR A 303 -12.42 9.00 4.86
N SER A 304 -12.92 9.92 5.65
CA SER A 304 -12.13 10.79 6.52
C SER A 304 -12.41 10.44 7.98
N ARG A 305 -11.40 10.60 8.83
CA ARG A 305 -11.60 10.34 10.26
C ARG A 305 -10.85 11.31 11.16
N SER A 306 -11.39 11.55 12.34
CA SER A 306 -10.67 12.13 13.46
C SER A 306 -10.06 11.04 14.35
N ASN A 307 -9.23 11.46 15.31
CA ASN A 307 -8.58 10.52 16.20
C ASN A 307 -8.48 11.14 17.61
N THR A 308 -8.76 10.37 18.65
CA THR A 308 -8.63 10.84 20.04
C THR A 308 -7.17 10.95 20.50
N TRP A 309 -6.22 10.49 19.70
CA TRP A 309 -4.78 10.67 19.92
C TRP A 309 -4.27 11.87 19.12
N GLY A 310 -3.12 12.44 19.53
CA GLY A 310 -2.41 13.46 18.75
C GLY A 310 -2.53 14.88 19.29
N THR A 311 -3.57 15.21 20.04
CA THR A 311 -3.80 16.56 20.61
C THR A 311 -3.13 16.76 21.95
N ARG A 312 -3.00 15.71 22.75
CA ARG A 312 -2.52 15.74 24.14
C ARG A 312 -1.10 15.16 24.24
N TYR A 313 -0.43 15.41 25.37
CA TYR A 313 0.86 14.77 25.62
C TYR A 313 0.78 13.24 25.58
N PRO A 314 1.78 12.57 24.97
CA PRO A 314 1.79 11.12 24.91
C PRO A 314 1.74 10.47 26.30
N GLY A 315 1.17 9.28 26.36
CA GLY A 315 1.00 8.54 27.61
C GLY A 315 -0.39 8.75 28.21
N ASP A 316 -0.46 8.96 29.51
CA ASP A 316 -1.74 8.97 30.23
C ASP A 316 -2.67 10.14 29.85
N GLU A 317 -2.11 11.30 29.48
CA GLU A 317 -2.92 12.41 28.99
C GLU A 317 -3.57 12.09 27.64
N ALA A 318 -2.82 11.54 26.68
CA ALA A 318 -3.38 11.12 25.39
C ALA A 318 -4.44 10.04 25.60
N ARG A 319 -4.16 9.03 26.44
CA ARG A 319 -5.15 7.99 26.79
C ARG A 319 -6.40 8.53 27.44
N SER A 320 -6.31 9.66 28.16
CA SER A 320 -7.47 10.27 28.81
C SER A 320 -8.53 10.76 27.83
N ALA A 321 -8.16 10.98 26.57
CA ALA A 321 -9.07 11.35 25.51
C ALA A 321 -10.02 10.22 25.08
N ALA A 322 -9.63 8.97 25.26
CA ALA A 322 -10.47 7.81 24.98
C ALA A 322 -11.46 7.56 26.15
N CYS A 323 -12.49 8.42 26.24
CA CYS A 323 -13.58 8.30 27.20
C CYS A 323 -14.91 8.76 26.56
N GLU A 324 -16.03 8.24 27.11
CA GLU A 324 -17.39 8.46 26.59
C GLU A 324 -17.71 9.95 26.34
N GLU A 325 -17.46 10.79 27.33
CA GLU A 325 -17.77 12.23 27.24
C GLU A 325 -17.02 12.90 26.10
N ASN A 326 -15.74 12.60 25.93
CA ASN A 326 -14.91 13.19 24.88
C ASN A 326 -15.29 12.67 23.50
N VAL A 327 -15.53 11.37 23.36
CA VAL A 327 -15.98 10.76 22.11
C VAL A 327 -17.33 11.34 21.67
N LEU A 328 -18.27 11.58 22.59
CA LEU A 328 -19.54 12.24 22.28
C LEU A 328 -19.39 13.68 21.80
N ARG A 329 -18.36 14.40 22.26
CA ARG A 329 -18.03 15.74 21.73
C ARG A 329 -17.47 15.62 20.32
N GLU A 330 -16.60 14.66 20.11
CA GLU A 330 -15.94 14.43 18.83
C GLU A 330 -16.93 13.98 17.74
N ILE A 331 -17.87 13.10 18.06
CA ILE A 331 -18.97 12.71 17.14
C ILE A 331 -19.72 13.95 16.63
N ARG A 332 -20.11 14.86 17.53
CA ARG A 332 -20.78 16.12 17.15
C ARG A 332 -19.89 17.02 16.30
N SER A 333 -18.62 17.06 16.61
CA SER A 333 -17.64 17.84 15.84
C SER A 333 -17.45 17.29 14.43
N CYS A 334 -17.30 15.99 14.29
CA CYS A 334 -17.16 15.33 12.99
C CYS A 334 -18.41 15.52 12.11
N ALA A 335 -19.61 15.35 12.68
CA ALA A 335 -20.85 15.62 11.96
C ALA A 335 -20.94 17.06 11.42
N ASP A 336 -20.53 18.05 12.24
CA ASP A 336 -20.54 19.47 11.85
C ASP A 336 -19.46 19.81 10.80
N LEU A 337 -18.31 19.12 10.83
CA LEU A 337 -17.20 19.35 9.90
C LEU A 337 -17.30 18.55 8.59
N GLY A 338 -18.24 17.60 8.49
CA GLY A 338 -18.32 16.67 7.36
C GLY A 338 -17.25 15.58 7.39
N ILE A 339 -16.72 15.22 8.56
CA ILE A 339 -15.78 14.11 8.77
C ILE A 339 -16.59 12.85 9.03
N ASP A 340 -16.23 11.75 8.35
CA ASP A 340 -17.05 10.54 8.32
C ASP A 340 -16.97 9.72 9.62
N ALA A 341 -15.80 9.63 10.25
CA ALA A 341 -15.58 8.72 11.37
C ALA A 341 -14.82 9.35 12.55
N VAL A 342 -15.06 8.79 13.74
CA VAL A 342 -14.26 9.03 14.96
C VAL A 342 -13.48 7.78 15.29
N ALA A 343 -12.15 7.85 15.32
CA ALA A 343 -11.30 6.78 15.81
C ALA A 343 -11.01 6.94 17.31
N ILE A 344 -11.46 5.99 18.10
CA ILE A 344 -11.15 5.88 19.53
C ILE A 344 -9.80 5.17 19.64
N ASP A 345 -8.76 5.92 19.98
CA ASP A 345 -7.38 5.42 20.08
C ASP A 345 -7.06 4.78 21.44
N ASP A 346 -5.80 4.40 21.68
CA ASP A 346 -5.31 3.76 22.90
C ASP A 346 -5.80 4.49 24.17
N GLY A 347 -6.29 3.75 25.14
CA GLY A 347 -6.76 4.26 26.43
C GLY A 347 -8.16 3.81 26.82
N TRP A 348 -9.01 3.42 25.88
CA TRP A 348 -10.39 3.00 26.12
C TRP A 348 -10.52 1.80 27.05
N GLN A 349 -9.51 0.95 27.08
CA GLN A 349 -9.42 -0.30 27.85
C GLN A 349 -8.77 -0.12 29.22
N PHE A 350 -8.13 1.01 29.51
CA PHE A 350 -7.44 1.27 30.76
C PHE A 350 -8.29 2.05 31.76
N PRO A 351 -8.12 1.84 33.09
CA PRO A 351 -8.66 2.75 34.09
C PRO A 351 -8.02 4.14 33.98
N PRO A 352 -8.69 5.21 34.45
CA PRO A 352 -8.16 6.57 34.43
C PRO A 352 -6.83 6.75 35.17
N ALA A 353 -6.59 5.95 36.21
CA ALA A 353 -5.35 5.94 36.99
C ALA A 353 -4.68 4.57 36.88
N GLY A 354 -3.54 4.56 36.18
CA GLY A 354 -2.68 3.35 36.13
C GLY A 354 -2.79 2.56 34.82
N ARG A 355 -1.75 1.80 34.55
CA ARG A 355 -1.68 0.82 33.46
C ARG A 355 -1.97 -0.56 34.03
N ASP A 356 -3.19 -0.85 34.38
CA ASP A 356 -3.54 -2.22 34.63
C ASP A 356 -3.58 -2.97 33.30
N SER A 357 -3.02 -4.17 33.27
CA SER A 357 -2.81 -4.84 32.01
C SER A 357 -4.16 -5.19 31.38
N SER A 358 -4.44 -4.65 30.21
CA SER A 358 -5.57 -5.01 29.36
C SER A 358 -5.70 -6.52 29.12
N ARG A 359 -4.60 -7.25 29.27
CA ARG A 359 -4.56 -8.73 29.23
C ARG A 359 -5.40 -9.36 30.34
N GLU A 360 -5.47 -8.74 31.52
CA GLU A 360 -6.26 -9.24 32.65
C GLU A 360 -7.75 -8.88 32.51
N HIS A 361 -8.09 -7.80 31.78
CA HIS A 361 -9.46 -7.30 31.65
C HIS A 361 -10.15 -7.68 30.31
N GLY A 362 -9.53 -8.48 29.47
CA GLY A 362 -10.18 -9.10 28.31
C GLY A 362 -10.59 -8.13 27.20
N TRP A 363 -9.93 -6.97 27.05
CA TRP A 363 -10.21 -5.98 26.01
C TRP A 363 -11.70 -5.56 26.01
N HIS A 364 -12.22 -5.14 27.13
CA HIS A 364 -13.52 -4.50 27.29
C HIS A 364 -13.36 -2.99 27.46
N PRO A 365 -14.37 -2.18 27.08
CA PRO A 365 -14.38 -0.76 27.44
C PRO A 365 -14.34 -0.61 28.95
N ASN A 366 -13.42 0.20 29.44
CA ASN A 366 -13.27 0.43 30.86
C ASN A 366 -14.50 1.19 31.43
N ALA A 367 -15.15 0.65 32.46
CA ALA A 367 -16.40 1.19 32.97
C ALA A 367 -16.30 2.61 33.59
N GLU A 368 -15.11 3.03 34.04
CA GLU A 368 -14.90 4.40 34.50
C GLU A 368 -14.77 5.40 33.35
N ARG A 369 -14.33 4.95 32.17
CA ARG A 369 -14.20 5.76 30.95
C ARG A 369 -15.45 5.71 30.09
N PHE A 370 -16.07 4.56 30.00
CA PHE A 370 -17.28 4.26 29.24
C PHE A 370 -18.33 3.62 30.15
N PRO A 371 -18.99 4.40 31.01
CA PRO A 371 -19.91 3.87 32.02
C PRO A 371 -21.14 3.17 31.40
N THR A 372 -21.46 3.43 30.17
CA THR A 372 -22.54 2.77 29.41
C THR A 372 -22.01 1.70 28.44
N GLY A 373 -20.72 1.29 28.54
CA GLY A 373 -20.06 0.51 27.52
C GLY A 373 -20.02 1.30 26.20
N TRP A 374 -20.28 0.65 25.09
CA TRP A 374 -20.35 1.30 23.78
C TRP A 374 -21.72 1.93 23.47
N GLY A 375 -22.78 1.59 24.21
CA GLY A 375 -24.18 1.89 23.84
C GLY A 375 -24.47 3.35 23.52
N LYS A 376 -24.06 4.27 24.42
CA LYS A 376 -24.35 5.69 24.26
C LYS A 376 -23.61 6.37 23.11
N ILE A 377 -22.34 5.99 22.88
CA ILE A 377 -21.57 6.54 21.77
C ILE A 377 -22.06 5.98 20.44
N ARG A 378 -22.46 4.70 20.40
CA ARG A 378 -23.08 4.07 19.24
C ARG A 378 -24.37 4.78 18.84
N GLU A 379 -25.30 4.97 19.78
CA GLU A 379 -26.55 5.70 19.54
C GLU A 379 -26.30 7.13 19.02
N ALA A 380 -25.33 7.83 19.61
CA ALA A 380 -24.97 9.19 19.20
C ALA A 380 -24.35 9.21 17.79
N ALA A 381 -23.52 8.25 17.45
CA ALA A 381 -22.88 8.14 16.15
C ALA A 381 -23.91 7.81 15.05
N GLU A 382 -24.75 6.81 15.27
CA GLU A 382 -25.87 6.46 14.39
C GLU A 382 -26.81 7.66 14.14
N SER A 383 -27.17 8.40 15.21
CA SER A 383 -28.03 9.59 15.11
C SER A 383 -27.38 10.75 14.35
N ALA A 384 -26.07 10.86 14.41
CA ALA A 384 -25.29 11.92 13.75
C ALA A 384 -24.83 11.54 12.33
N GLY A 385 -24.99 10.29 11.90
CA GLY A 385 -24.45 9.77 10.64
C GLY A 385 -22.93 9.78 10.62
N VAL A 386 -22.29 9.49 11.76
CA VAL A 386 -20.84 9.41 11.94
C VAL A 386 -20.45 7.98 12.29
N GLU A 387 -19.45 7.45 11.67
CA GLU A 387 -18.93 6.12 11.92
C GLU A 387 -18.03 6.07 13.16
N LEU A 388 -17.88 4.89 13.73
CA LEU A 388 -16.96 4.64 14.84
C LEU A 388 -15.84 3.68 14.41
N HIS A 389 -14.59 4.07 14.66
CA HIS A 389 -13.42 3.23 14.49
C HIS A 389 -12.76 2.96 15.83
N LEU A 390 -12.18 1.77 16.00
CA LEU A 390 -11.53 1.36 17.25
C LEU A 390 -10.06 1.04 17.02
N TRP A 391 -9.20 1.62 17.84
CA TRP A 391 -7.79 1.23 17.92
C TRP A 391 -7.63 -0.07 18.71
N LEU A 392 -6.75 -0.93 18.23
CA LEU A 392 -6.31 -2.12 18.95
C LEU A 392 -4.87 -2.52 18.58
N PRO A 393 -4.11 -3.11 19.52
CA PRO A 393 -2.81 -3.70 19.21
C PRO A 393 -3.00 -5.06 18.55
N GLY A 394 -2.51 -5.21 17.33
CA GLY A 394 -2.76 -6.37 16.50
C GLY A 394 -2.41 -7.72 17.13
N ALA A 395 -1.36 -7.79 17.94
CA ALA A 395 -0.92 -9.05 18.56
C ALA A 395 -1.73 -9.46 19.81
N GLN A 396 -2.29 -8.51 20.55
CA GLN A 396 -2.75 -8.76 21.92
C GLN A 396 -4.23 -9.16 22.01
N ALA A 397 -5.11 -8.54 21.21
CA ALA A 397 -6.53 -8.87 21.22
C ALA A 397 -6.79 -10.20 20.49
N SER A 398 -7.65 -11.06 21.07
CA SER A 398 -8.11 -12.28 20.39
C SER A 398 -9.18 -11.96 19.34
N LEU A 399 -9.45 -12.91 18.43
CA LEU A 399 -10.51 -12.77 17.44
C LEU A 399 -11.87 -12.51 18.08
N GLU A 400 -12.22 -13.29 19.13
CA GLU A 400 -13.49 -13.14 19.84
C GLU A 400 -13.62 -11.76 20.49
N GLN A 401 -12.51 -11.22 21.02
CA GLN A 401 -12.50 -9.89 21.64
C GLN A 401 -12.67 -8.79 20.59
N ILE A 402 -12.06 -8.94 19.40
CA ILE A 402 -12.23 -8.02 18.29
C ILE A 402 -13.68 -8.03 17.82
N VAL A 403 -14.19 -9.20 17.46
CA VAL A 403 -15.58 -9.38 16.96
C VAL A 403 -16.60 -8.84 17.95
N ARG A 404 -16.48 -9.19 19.23
CA ARG A 404 -17.36 -8.67 20.26
C ARG A 404 -17.39 -7.14 20.33
N ASN A 405 -16.23 -6.47 20.32
CA ASN A 405 -16.21 -5.01 20.35
C ASN A 405 -16.84 -4.41 19.08
N VAL A 406 -16.57 -5.00 17.91
CA VAL A 406 -17.17 -4.56 16.65
C VAL A 406 -18.68 -4.64 16.70
N GLU A 407 -19.25 -5.78 17.12
CA GLU A 407 -20.69 -6.01 17.20
C GLU A 407 -21.38 -5.13 18.25
N GLU A 408 -20.82 -5.10 19.49
CA GLU A 408 -21.38 -4.31 20.59
C GLU A 408 -21.28 -2.80 20.33
N GLY A 409 -20.13 -2.36 19.78
CA GLY A 409 -19.85 -0.95 19.54
C GLY A 409 -20.38 -0.40 18.21
N GLY A 410 -20.76 -1.27 17.28
CA GLY A 410 -21.12 -0.87 15.92
C GLY A 410 -19.94 -0.22 15.18
N PHE A 411 -18.71 -0.73 15.44
CA PHE A 411 -17.52 -0.22 14.79
C PHE A 411 -17.47 -0.68 13.33
N THR A 412 -17.27 0.27 12.43
CA THR A 412 -17.10 0.05 10.98
C THR A 412 -15.64 0.11 10.54
N GLY A 413 -14.72 0.39 11.47
CA GLY A 413 -13.29 0.40 11.17
C GLY A 413 -12.42 0.04 12.38
N LEU A 414 -11.24 -0.51 12.08
CA LEU A 414 -10.21 -0.80 13.07
C LEU A 414 -8.90 -0.12 12.70
N LYS A 415 -8.28 0.57 13.66
CA LYS A 415 -6.88 0.97 13.58
C LYS A 415 -6.04 -0.10 14.24
N VAL A 416 -5.30 -0.87 13.46
CA VAL A 416 -4.42 -1.95 13.92
C VAL A 416 -3.00 -1.43 14.08
N ASP A 417 -2.51 -1.43 15.29
CA ASP A 417 -1.22 -0.84 15.68
C ASP A 417 -0.25 -1.88 16.24
N PHE A 418 0.99 -1.45 16.54
CA PHE A 418 2.09 -2.28 17.03
C PHE A 418 2.45 -3.44 16.10
N LEU A 419 2.64 -3.13 14.81
CA LEU A 419 2.95 -4.09 13.75
C LEU A 419 4.45 -4.40 13.61
N ASN A 420 5.21 -4.26 14.68
CA ASN A 420 6.63 -4.62 14.71
C ASN A 420 6.82 -6.07 15.12
N PHE A 421 6.64 -6.96 14.18
CA PHE A 421 6.87 -8.38 14.40
C PHE A 421 8.27 -8.78 13.89
N PRO A 422 9.08 -9.46 14.73
CA PRO A 422 10.40 -9.93 14.31
C PRO A 422 10.33 -11.07 13.30
N THR A 423 9.20 -11.81 13.27
CA THR A 423 9.02 -12.94 12.37
C THR A 423 7.82 -12.76 11.44
N ARG A 424 7.87 -13.41 10.29
CA ARG A 424 6.73 -13.49 9.38
C ARG A 424 5.53 -14.19 10.02
N ASP A 425 5.78 -15.26 10.78
CA ASP A 425 4.70 -16.05 11.41
C ASP A 425 3.86 -15.22 12.38
N GLU A 426 4.50 -14.37 13.17
CA GLU A 426 3.79 -13.47 14.08
C GLU A 426 2.92 -12.46 13.32
N LEU A 427 3.45 -11.87 12.24
CA LEU A 427 2.67 -10.95 11.41
C LEU A 427 1.53 -11.66 10.68
N GLU A 428 1.78 -12.83 10.07
CA GLU A 428 0.74 -13.61 9.40
C GLU A 428 -0.38 -14.02 10.36
N SER A 429 -0.05 -14.36 11.59
CA SER A 429 -1.04 -14.65 12.64
C SER A 429 -1.96 -13.45 12.91
N VAL A 430 -1.43 -12.23 12.88
CA VAL A 430 -2.25 -11.02 13.06
C VAL A 430 -3.08 -10.73 11.80
N VAL A 431 -2.47 -10.81 10.61
CA VAL A 431 -3.19 -10.59 9.34
C VAL A 431 -4.33 -11.57 9.19
N GLU A 432 -4.11 -12.86 9.48
CA GLU A 432 -5.14 -13.90 9.43
C GLU A 432 -6.28 -13.66 10.44
N LYS A 433 -5.93 -13.24 11.66
CA LYS A 433 -6.91 -12.89 12.68
C LYS A 433 -7.79 -11.71 12.24
N ILE A 434 -7.19 -10.66 11.67
CA ILE A 434 -7.94 -9.50 11.14
C ILE A 434 -8.80 -9.92 9.94
N ARG A 435 -8.28 -10.75 9.01
CA ARG A 435 -9.06 -11.32 7.90
C ARG A 435 -10.33 -12.00 8.40
N ARG A 436 -10.21 -12.86 9.40
CA ARG A 436 -11.35 -13.55 9.99
C ARG A 436 -12.34 -12.59 10.68
N ALA A 437 -11.88 -11.49 11.24
CA ALA A 437 -12.75 -10.48 11.79
C ALA A 437 -13.55 -9.75 10.68
N VAL A 438 -12.87 -9.39 9.58
CA VAL A 438 -13.51 -8.79 8.40
C VAL A 438 -14.52 -9.74 7.76
N GLU A 439 -14.15 -11.01 7.56
CA GLU A 439 -15.05 -12.05 7.03
C GLU A 439 -16.29 -12.26 7.93
N HIS A 440 -16.12 -12.16 9.25
CA HIS A 440 -17.22 -12.36 10.21
C HIS A 440 -18.33 -11.30 10.05
N VAL A 441 -17.97 -10.09 9.65
CA VAL A 441 -18.91 -8.99 9.42
C VAL A 441 -19.17 -8.74 7.93
N ASP A 442 -19.06 -9.79 7.13
CA ASP A 442 -19.36 -9.79 5.70
C ASP A 442 -18.63 -8.69 4.90
N TYR A 443 -17.36 -8.45 5.26
CA TYR A 443 -16.45 -7.46 4.65
C TYR A 443 -16.83 -5.97 4.88
N GLU A 444 -17.76 -5.67 5.77
CA GLU A 444 -18.17 -4.30 6.12
C GLU A 444 -17.24 -3.60 7.16
N LEU A 445 -16.01 -4.05 7.32
CA LEU A 445 -15.05 -3.53 8.28
C LEU A 445 -13.78 -3.03 7.59
N SER A 446 -13.56 -1.73 7.59
CA SER A 446 -12.33 -1.13 7.08
C SER A 446 -11.17 -1.28 8.06
N ILE A 447 -9.96 -1.49 7.54
CA ILE A 447 -8.75 -1.64 8.36
C ILE A 447 -7.76 -0.52 8.04
N SER A 448 -7.30 0.15 9.06
CA SER A 448 -6.17 1.07 9.01
C SER A 448 -4.96 0.41 9.66
N TRP A 449 -3.95 0.11 8.86
CA TRP A 449 -2.68 -0.45 9.34
C TRP A 449 -1.76 0.70 9.75
N ASP A 450 -1.51 0.86 11.05
CA ASP A 450 -0.54 1.85 11.54
C ASP A 450 0.88 1.30 11.41
N VAL A 451 1.58 1.73 10.37
CA VAL A 451 2.95 1.30 10.06
C VAL A 451 3.99 2.35 10.46
N THR A 452 3.61 3.34 11.25
CA THR A 452 4.46 4.49 11.59
C THR A 452 5.46 4.21 12.70
N GLU A 453 5.21 3.23 13.53
CA GLU A 453 5.85 3.11 14.85
C GLU A 453 7.23 2.45 14.79
N ASN A 454 7.48 1.52 13.90
CA ASN A 454 8.63 0.64 14.01
C ASN A 454 9.38 0.45 12.71
N SER A 455 10.71 0.52 12.81
CA SER A 455 11.62 0.28 11.69
C SER A 455 12.12 -1.18 11.71
N PRO A 456 12.19 -1.83 10.54
CA PRO A 456 11.62 -1.44 9.28
C PRO A 456 10.09 -1.58 9.29
N ARG A 457 9.43 -0.67 8.58
CA ARG A 457 7.97 -0.64 8.50
C ARG A 457 7.42 -1.85 7.75
N LEU A 458 6.16 -2.15 8.00
CA LEU A 458 5.42 -3.12 7.19
C LEU A 458 5.51 -2.74 5.71
N GLY A 459 5.83 -3.71 4.87
CA GLY A 459 5.89 -3.50 3.42
C GLY A 459 4.52 -3.08 2.87
N TYR A 460 4.49 -1.97 2.11
CA TYR A 460 3.27 -1.43 1.54
C TYR A 460 2.49 -2.48 0.74
N TYR A 461 3.17 -3.25 -0.11
CA TYR A 461 2.53 -4.24 -0.97
C TYR A 461 2.13 -5.55 -0.27
N PHE A 462 2.46 -5.72 0.99
CA PHE A 462 2.08 -6.90 1.77
C PHE A 462 0.82 -6.69 2.62
N GLY A 463 0.73 -5.56 3.32
CA GLY A 463 -0.21 -5.37 4.44
C GLY A 463 -1.52 -4.67 4.11
N ARG A 464 -2.01 -4.65 2.85
CA ARG A 464 -3.15 -3.80 2.49
C ARG A 464 -4.45 -4.52 2.14
N GLU A 465 -4.59 -5.77 2.48
CA GLU A 465 -5.73 -6.58 1.99
C GLU A 465 -7.10 -6.01 2.31
N TYR A 466 -7.25 -5.16 3.34
CA TYR A 466 -8.59 -4.76 3.83
C TYR A 466 -8.79 -3.26 3.94
N GLY A 467 -7.82 -2.44 3.57
CA GLY A 467 -8.00 -1.03 3.81
C GLY A 467 -6.80 -0.15 3.51
N SER A 468 -6.49 0.73 4.42
CA SER A 468 -5.55 1.83 4.28
C SER A 468 -4.27 1.64 5.11
N LEU A 469 -3.25 2.43 4.76
CA LEU A 469 -2.01 2.52 5.51
C LEU A 469 -1.83 3.93 6.09
N HIS A 470 -1.54 3.99 7.37
CA HIS A 470 -1.00 5.19 8.01
C HIS A 470 0.53 5.13 7.98
N VAL A 471 1.15 5.81 7.01
CA VAL A 471 2.60 5.76 6.77
C VAL A 471 3.36 7.00 7.21
N ALA A 472 2.69 8.13 7.39
CA ALA A 472 3.31 9.44 7.59
C ALA A 472 2.90 10.07 8.92
N ASN A 473 3.43 9.57 10.01
CA ASN A 473 3.32 10.22 11.31
C ASN A 473 4.68 10.81 11.69
N ARG A 474 4.94 12.06 11.29
CA ARG A 474 6.20 12.74 11.58
C ARG A 474 6.20 13.23 13.02
N LYS A 475 6.71 12.38 13.91
CA LYS A 475 6.93 12.72 15.32
C LYS A 475 8.11 13.69 15.47
N PRO A 476 8.10 14.55 16.49
CA PRO A 476 9.23 15.44 16.77
C PRO A 476 10.52 14.65 16.98
N THR A 477 11.60 15.06 16.31
CA THR A 477 12.91 14.38 16.40
C THR A 477 13.61 14.62 17.73
N TYR A 478 13.28 15.72 18.44
CA TYR A 478 14.06 16.22 19.57
C TYR A 478 13.51 15.86 20.94
N ASP A 479 12.23 15.52 21.01
CA ASP A 479 11.56 15.25 22.29
C ASP A 479 10.46 14.23 22.10
N ARG A 480 10.61 13.08 22.75
CA ARG A 480 9.64 12.00 22.70
C ARG A 480 8.30 12.35 23.35
N ASP A 481 8.34 13.31 24.25
CA ASP A 481 7.21 13.64 25.12
C ASP A 481 6.38 14.81 24.56
N ARG A 482 6.72 15.33 23.37
CA ARG A 482 5.94 16.42 22.74
C ARG A 482 4.73 15.86 21.98
N VAL A 483 3.65 16.64 22.03
CA VAL A 483 2.43 16.35 21.26
C VAL A 483 2.67 16.47 19.76
N HIS A 484 1.95 15.71 18.97
CA HIS A 484 2.18 15.60 17.53
C HIS A 484 2.02 16.94 16.79
N HIS A 485 0.99 17.72 17.12
CA HIS A 485 0.71 18.97 16.43
C HIS A 485 1.79 20.03 16.62
N ILE A 486 2.53 20.05 17.73
CA ILE A 486 3.59 21.03 17.99
C ILE A 486 4.66 21.06 16.89
N ALA A 487 4.94 19.91 16.28
CA ALA A 487 5.96 19.76 15.24
C ALA A 487 5.36 19.44 13.87
N TYR A 488 4.06 19.53 13.70
CA TYR A 488 3.40 19.31 12.41
C TYR A 488 3.95 20.25 11.34
N THR A 489 4.27 19.71 10.17
CA THR A 489 4.92 20.49 9.09
C THR A 489 4.24 20.17 7.75
N PRO A 490 3.30 21.03 7.29
CA PRO A 490 2.55 20.80 6.05
C PRO A 490 3.43 20.51 4.83
N ARG A 491 4.53 21.26 4.65
CA ARG A 491 5.48 21.03 3.55
C ARG A 491 6.03 19.60 3.52
N LEU A 492 6.33 19.01 4.68
CA LEU A 492 6.88 17.66 4.75
C LEU A 492 5.83 16.60 4.42
N ILE A 493 4.60 16.78 4.87
CA ILE A 493 3.48 15.91 4.51
C ILE A 493 3.22 16.00 3.01
N LEU A 494 3.17 17.21 2.45
CA LEU A 494 2.98 17.41 1.01
C LEU A 494 4.08 16.73 0.19
N ARG A 495 5.35 16.84 0.62
CA ARG A 495 6.49 16.18 -0.02
C ARG A 495 6.39 14.66 0.05
N ASP A 496 6.02 14.13 1.21
CA ASP A 496 5.88 12.69 1.38
C ASP A 496 4.79 12.13 0.46
N MET A 497 3.63 12.80 0.39
CA MET A 497 2.55 12.39 -0.51
C MET A 497 2.96 12.54 -1.98
N TRP A 498 3.69 13.59 -2.34
CA TRP A 498 4.19 13.79 -3.70
C TRP A 498 5.14 12.66 -4.13
N HIS A 499 6.07 12.23 -3.25
CA HIS A 499 6.95 11.09 -3.50
C HIS A 499 6.17 9.79 -3.59
N LEU A 500 5.25 9.52 -2.65
CA LEU A 500 4.44 8.31 -2.66
C LEU A 500 3.55 8.22 -3.90
N ALA A 501 3.05 9.36 -4.39
CA ALA A 501 2.22 9.42 -5.60
C ALA A 501 2.91 8.93 -6.87
N HIS A 502 4.23 8.82 -6.92
CA HIS A 502 4.94 8.17 -8.03
C HIS A 502 4.70 6.66 -8.10
N TYR A 503 4.41 6.01 -6.96
CA TYR A 503 4.44 4.55 -6.86
C TYR A 503 3.18 3.94 -6.25
N LEU A 504 2.40 4.71 -5.47
CA LEU A 504 1.30 4.20 -4.69
C LEU A 504 -0.04 4.83 -5.10
N ASN A 505 -1.12 4.08 -4.89
CA ASN A 505 -2.47 4.63 -4.93
C ASN A 505 -2.74 5.40 -3.63
N LEU A 506 -2.74 6.73 -3.70
CA LEU A 506 -2.91 7.58 -2.51
C LEU A 506 -4.29 7.45 -1.88
N ASN A 507 -5.30 7.02 -2.62
CA ASN A 507 -6.65 6.76 -2.07
C ASN A 507 -6.71 5.61 -1.05
N GLN A 508 -5.59 4.96 -0.78
CA GLN A 508 -5.42 3.97 0.30
C GLN A 508 -4.37 4.41 1.34
N ILE A 509 -3.96 5.67 1.30
CA ILE A 509 -2.98 6.24 2.23
C ILE A 509 -3.66 7.29 3.09
N GLU A 510 -3.56 7.12 4.40
CA GLU A 510 -4.03 8.12 5.36
C GLU A 510 -3.05 9.29 5.44
N VAL A 511 -3.57 10.48 5.22
CA VAL A 511 -2.79 11.72 5.20
C VAL A 511 -3.10 12.53 6.45
N PRO A 512 -2.12 12.72 7.37
CA PRO A 512 -2.36 13.40 8.63
C PRO A 512 -2.61 14.89 8.45
N VAL A 513 -3.64 15.38 9.13
CA VAL A 513 -3.98 16.80 9.30
C VAL A 513 -3.96 17.13 10.77
N GLN A 514 -3.36 18.25 11.13
CA GLN A 514 -3.32 18.74 12.51
C GLN A 514 -3.56 20.25 12.59
N ASP A 515 -3.94 20.70 13.79
CA ASP A 515 -4.23 22.11 14.08
C ASP A 515 -2.95 22.95 14.03
N VAL A 516 -2.80 23.75 12.98
CA VAL A 516 -1.61 24.59 12.75
C VAL A 516 -1.51 25.73 13.74
N ASP A 517 -2.61 26.13 14.40
CA ASP A 517 -2.60 27.19 15.41
C ASP A 517 -1.94 26.74 16.73
N LYS A 518 -1.83 25.40 16.92
CA LYS A 518 -1.15 24.80 18.08
C LYS A 518 0.29 24.42 17.83
N VAL A 519 0.81 24.65 16.63
CA VAL A 519 2.21 24.42 16.32
C VAL A 519 3.06 25.46 17.05
N ASP A 520 4.15 24.99 17.68
CA ASP A 520 5.12 25.90 18.31
C ASP A 520 5.92 26.67 17.24
N PRO A 521 5.72 27.98 17.09
CA PRO A 521 6.39 28.78 16.06
C PRO A 521 7.92 28.85 16.24
N ALA A 522 8.44 28.49 17.41
CA ALA A 522 9.86 28.34 17.63
C ALA A 522 10.44 27.03 17.03
N ILE A 523 9.57 26.06 16.76
CA ILE A 523 9.94 24.75 16.20
C ILE A 523 9.67 24.71 14.70
N ARG A 524 8.50 25.23 14.26
CA ARG A 524 8.04 25.16 12.86
C ARG A 524 7.29 26.43 12.46
N ASP A 525 7.21 26.65 11.16
CA ASP A 525 6.51 27.78 10.54
C ASP A 525 5.06 27.44 10.11
N SER A 526 4.52 26.36 10.61
CA SER A 526 3.23 25.79 10.17
C SER A 526 2.04 26.70 10.52
N SER A 527 2.16 27.56 11.52
CA SER A 527 1.16 28.59 11.84
C SER A 527 0.96 29.63 10.71
N LYS A 528 1.82 29.63 9.69
CA LYS A 528 1.64 30.45 8.48
C LYS A 528 0.73 29.80 7.44
N TYR A 529 0.35 28.54 7.61
CA TYR A 529 -0.54 27.82 6.73
C TYR A 529 -1.98 27.93 7.21
N SER A 530 -2.93 27.95 6.27
CA SER A 530 -4.34 27.90 6.60
C SER A 530 -4.78 26.44 6.87
N HIS A 531 -5.82 26.28 7.67
CA HIS A 531 -6.44 24.97 7.90
C HIS A 531 -7.03 24.39 6.59
N ALA A 532 -7.56 25.25 5.71
CA ALA A 532 -7.99 24.85 4.37
C ALA A 532 -6.86 24.26 3.53
N TYR A 533 -5.65 24.85 3.58
CA TYR A 533 -4.48 24.30 2.87
C TYR A 533 -4.14 22.90 3.38
N CYS A 534 -4.09 22.71 4.70
CA CYS A 534 -3.77 21.43 5.31
C CYS A 534 -4.81 20.35 5.01
N ALA A 535 -6.09 20.69 5.05
CA ALA A 535 -7.17 19.78 4.66
C ALA A 535 -7.09 19.44 3.15
N ALA A 536 -6.81 20.43 2.29
CA ALA A 536 -6.68 20.22 0.85
C ALA A 536 -5.49 19.32 0.47
N MET A 537 -4.41 19.32 1.22
CA MET A 537 -3.32 18.36 1.02
C MET A 537 -3.76 16.91 1.26
N ALA A 538 -4.70 16.70 2.18
CA ALA A 538 -5.11 15.38 2.59
C ALA A 538 -6.16 14.73 1.66
N VAL A 539 -6.91 15.53 0.91
CA VAL A 539 -8.01 15.02 0.06
C VAL A 539 -7.54 14.25 -1.18
N VAL A 540 -6.24 14.21 -1.46
CA VAL A 540 -5.66 13.34 -2.48
C VAL A 540 -5.49 11.90 -2.02
N GLY A 541 -5.61 11.67 -0.71
CA GLY A 541 -5.63 10.38 -0.04
C GLY A 541 -6.85 10.28 0.87
N LEU A 542 -6.66 9.67 2.05
CA LEU A 542 -7.68 9.58 3.08
C LEU A 542 -7.37 10.60 4.18
N PRO A 543 -8.18 11.64 4.36
CA PRO A 543 -7.93 12.65 5.39
C PRO A 543 -7.99 12.07 6.80
N LEU A 544 -6.86 12.07 7.50
CA LEU A 544 -6.74 11.68 8.88
C LEU A 544 -6.50 12.93 9.76
N PHE A 545 -7.54 13.41 10.39
CA PHE A 545 -7.39 14.43 11.44
C PHE A 545 -6.80 13.74 12.68
N PHE A 546 -5.46 13.65 12.71
CA PHE A 546 -4.75 13.02 13.82
C PHE A 546 -4.77 13.91 15.06
N GLN A 547 -5.98 14.25 15.47
CA GLN A 547 -6.34 15.17 16.55
C GLN A 547 -7.82 15.06 16.91
N GLU A 548 -8.19 15.65 18.04
CA GLU A 548 -9.57 15.91 18.45
C GLU A 548 -10.06 17.19 17.76
N THR A 549 -11.02 17.06 16.84
CA THR A 549 -11.49 18.18 15.98
C THR A 549 -12.41 19.16 16.70
N HIS A 550 -12.97 18.78 17.85
CA HIS A 550 -13.80 19.70 18.63
C HIS A 550 -13.00 20.87 19.26
N PHE A 551 -11.67 20.84 19.20
CA PHE A 551 -10.82 21.96 19.58
C PHE A 551 -10.65 22.99 18.46
N LEU A 552 -11.01 22.68 17.23
CA LEU A 552 -11.03 23.66 16.15
C LEU A 552 -12.19 24.63 16.37
N ASP A 553 -11.91 25.91 16.28
CA ASP A 553 -12.91 26.97 16.45
C ASP A 553 -12.83 28.03 15.34
N GLY A 554 -13.75 29.00 15.36
CA GLY A 554 -13.76 30.15 14.46
C GLY A 554 -13.45 29.85 13.01
N ASP A 555 -12.43 30.55 12.49
CA ASP A 555 -12.01 30.45 11.08
C ASP A 555 -11.39 29.07 10.77
N ALA A 556 -10.65 28.48 11.71
CA ALA A 556 -10.07 27.14 11.55
C ALA A 556 -11.14 26.09 11.23
N ARG A 557 -12.22 26.13 12.01
CA ARG A 557 -13.38 25.24 11.83
C ARG A 557 -14.11 25.50 10.52
N ALA A 558 -14.35 26.76 10.18
CA ALA A 558 -15.04 27.16 8.95
C ALA A 558 -14.25 26.74 7.69
N GLN A 559 -12.94 26.93 7.69
CA GLN A 559 -12.04 26.54 6.61
C GLN A 559 -12.01 25.01 6.42
N THR A 560 -11.87 24.27 7.53
CA THR A 560 -11.86 22.79 7.50
C THR A 560 -13.18 22.25 6.97
N ARG A 561 -14.31 22.73 7.50
CA ARG A 561 -15.65 22.33 7.05
C ARG A 561 -15.81 22.51 5.55
N ARG A 562 -15.50 23.68 5.02
CA ARG A 562 -15.64 23.97 3.59
C ARG A 562 -14.89 22.97 2.71
N VAL A 563 -13.65 22.63 3.05
CA VAL A 563 -12.87 21.66 2.29
C VAL A 563 -13.45 20.26 2.41
N MET A 564 -13.85 19.84 3.62
CA MET A 564 -14.36 18.48 3.84
C MET A 564 -15.75 18.27 3.23
N GLU A 565 -16.65 19.25 3.29
CA GLU A 565 -17.95 19.19 2.59
C GLU A 565 -17.76 19.08 1.08
N THR A 566 -16.87 19.91 0.50
CA THR A 566 -16.54 19.83 -0.93
C THR A 566 -15.93 18.45 -1.28
N TRP A 567 -15.04 17.92 -0.45
CA TRP A 567 -14.45 16.60 -0.70
C TRP A 567 -15.50 15.50 -0.69
N ARG A 568 -16.44 15.51 0.24
CA ARG A 568 -17.55 14.53 0.29
C ARG A 568 -18.38 14.50 -0.99
N GLU A 569 -18.57 15.64 -1.65
CA GLU A 569 -19.29 15.74 -2.93
C GLU A 569 -18.50 15.10 -4.09
N HIS A 570 -17.16 15.22 -4.07
CA HIS A 570 -16.29 14.84 -5.20
C HIS A 570 -15.49 13.55 -4.96
N ARG A 571 -15.41 13.04 -3.74
CA ARG A 571 -14.49 11.96 -3.37
C ARG A 571 -14.67 10.68 -4.17
N ARG A 572 -15.88 10.30 -4.53
CA ARG A 572 -16.15 9.08 -5.32
C ARG A 572 -15.56 9.18 -6.73
N GLU A 573 -15.76 10.31 -7.39
CA GLU A 573 -15.17 10.58 -8.69
C GLU A 573 -13.64 10.68 -8.59
N MET A 574 -13.11 11.29 -7.54
CA MET A 574 -11.67 11.30 -7.29
C MET A 574 -11.11 9.88 -7.03
N ALA A 575 -11.82 9.04 -6.32
CA ALA A 575 -11.40 7.68 -6.01
C ALA A 575 -11.39 6.74 -7.22
N SER A 576 -12.22 6.98 -8.24
CA SER A 576 -12.17 6.24 -9.50
C SER A 576 -10.88 6.52 -10.29
N GLY A 577 -10.33 7.72 -10.15
CA GLY A 577 -9.07 8.13 -10.79
C GLY A 577 -7.82 7.59 -10.11
N PHE A 578 -6.67 7.87 -10.74
CA PHE A 578 -5.34 7.61 -10.20
C PHE A 578 -4.61 8.93 -9.96
N VAL A 579 -3.95 9.04 -8.81
CA VAL A 579 -3.27 10.28 -8.42
C VAL A 579 -1.83 10.28 -8.91
N PHE A 580 -1.46 11.35 -9.64
CA PHE A 580 -0.10 11.57 -10.16
C PHE A 580 0.46 12.88 -9.58
N PRO A 581 1.75 12.93 -9.23
CA PRO A 581 2.40 14.16 -8.82
C PRO A 581 2.58 15.07 -10.04
N ILE A 582 2.37 16.37 -9.87
CA ILE A 582 2.61 17.40 -10.88
C ILE A 582 3.39 18.57 -10.28
N GLY A 583 3.95 19.41 -11.15
CA GLY A 583 4.76 20.54 -10.71
C GLY A 583 6.14 20.13 -10.20
N GLU A 584 6.65 20.89 -9.26
CA GLU A 584 7.98 20.72 -8.66
C GLU A 584 7.88 19.86 -7.37
N GLU A 585 8.96 19.16 -7.02
CA GLU A 585 9.05 18.52 -5.71
C GLU A 585 8.85 19.56 -4.60
N PRO A 586 8.00 19.29 -3.59
CA PRO A 586 7.75 20.24 -2.50
C PRO A 586 9.01 20.62 -1.74
N SER A 587 9.43 21.88 -1.87
CA SER A 587 10.63 22.46 -1.26
C SER A 587 10.32 23.56 -0.26
N GLY A 588 9.09 24.04 -0.25
CA GLY A 588 8.65 25.23 0.46
C GLY A 588 8.67 26.51 -0.39
N ALA A 589 9.24 26.48 -1.61
CA ALA A 589 9.46 27.68 -2.43
C ALA A 589 8.96 27.52 -3.88
N GLY A 590 8.30 26.44 -4.21
CA GLY A 590 7.86 26.11 -5.56
C GLY A 590 6.33 26.08 -5.74
N TRP A 591 5.95 25.58 -6.92
CA TRP A 591 4.60 25.20 -7.26
C TRP A 591 4.54 23.71 -7.49
N THR A 592 3.71 23.06 -6.73
CA THR A 592 3.57 21.60 -6.71
C THR A 592 2.11 21.21 -6.76
N GLY A 593 1.82 19.92 -6.85
CA GLY A 593 0.43 19.47 -6.77
C GLY A 593 0.24 18.02 -7.16
N PHE A 594 -1.04 17.71 -7.35
CA PHE A 594 -1.50 16.39 -7.74
C PHE A 594 -2.54 16.51 -8.83
N GLN A 595 -2.46 15.61 -9.78
CA GLN A 595 -3.53 15.35 -10.74
C GLN A 595 -4.16 14.00 -10.39
N CYS A 596 -5.46 13.98 -10.14
CA CYS A 596 -6.25 12.77 -10.11
C CYS A 596 -6.88 12.61 -11.50
N HIS A 597 -6.56 11.54 -12.21
CA HIS A 597 -7.02 11.30 -13.56
C HIS A 597 -7.69 9.94 -13.67
N ASP A 598 -8.90 9.93 -14.23
CA ASP A 598 -9.60 8.71 -14.59
C ASP A 598 -9.31 8.40 -16.07
N PRO A 599 -8.53 7.35 -16.38
CA PRO A 599 -8.19 7.02 -17.76
C PRO A 599 -9.36 6.45 -18.58
N GLU A 600 -10.46 6.04 -17.95
CA GLU A 600 -11.62 5.49 -18.65
C GLU A 600 -12.55 6.61 -19.16
N THR A 601 -12.69 7.68 -18.39
CA THR A 601 -13.54 8.83 -18.76
C THR A 601 -12.75 9.99 -19.33
N GLY A 602 -11.45 10.07 -19.09
CA GLY A 602 -10.61 11.23 -19.40
C GLY A 602 -10.78 12.41 -18.43
N ASN A 603 -11.66 12.30 -17.44
CA ASN A 603 -11.96 13.34 -16.46
C ASN A 603 -10.96 13.34 -15.30
N GLY A 604 -11.00 14.38 -14.49
CA GLY A 604 -10.19 14.37 -13.28
C GLY A 604 -10.17 15.67 -12.50
N TYR A 605 -9.21 15.73 -11.59
CA TYR A 605 -9.01 16.84 -10.65
C TYR A 605 -7.55 17.27 -10.63
N VAL A 606 -7.34 18.54 -10.32
CA VAL A 606 -6.02 19.11 -10.05
C VAL A 606 -6.06 19.85 -8.71
N LEU A 607 -5.17 19.44 -7.80
CA LEU A 607 -4.85 20.23 -6.61
C LEU A 607 -3.49 20.87 -6.82
N ALA A 608 -3.47 22.18 -7.03
CA ALA A 608 -2.28 22.97 -7.27
C ALA A 608 -1.95 23.81 -6.02
N PHE A 609 -0.74 23.65 -5.50
CA PHE A 609 -0.27 24.32 -4.29
C PHE A 609 0.82 25.33 -4.64
N ARG A 610 0.63 26.60 -4.22
CA ARG A 610 1.67 27.60 -4.13
C ARG A 610 2.26 27.50 -2.73
N GLU A 611 3.53 27.12 -2.63
CA GLU A 611 4.20 26.95 -1.35
C GLU A 611 4.51 28.29 -0.67
N LEU A 612 4.82 28.24 0.62
CA LEU A 612 4.98 29.40 1.50
C LEU A 612 5.93 30.49 0.98
N HIS A 613 7.02 30.11 0.32
CA HIS A 613 8.05 31.02 -0.17
C HIS A 613 8.08 31.12 -1.72
N ALA A 614 7.07 30.56 -2.41
CA ALA A 614 6.99 30.67 -3.86
C ALA A 614 6.79 32.12 -4.31
N PRO A 615 7.68 32.69 -5.15
CA PRO A 615 7.62 34.10 -5.51
C PRO A 615 6.47 34.44 -6.46
N ASP A 616 6.17 33.52 -7.39
CA ASP A 616 5.20 33.76 -8.45
C ASP A 616 3.78 33.52 -7.98
N THR A 617 2.86 34.44 -8.30
CA THR A 617 1.43 34.32 -7.99
C THR A 617 0.66 33.49 -9.03
N THR A 618 1.29 33.18 -10.17
CA THR A 618 0.69 32.41 -11.24
C THR A 618 1.69 31.40 -11.80
N ARG A 619 1.25 30.20 -12.08
CA ARG A 619 2.06 29.13 -12.65
C ARG A 619 1.23 28.29 -13.61
N SER A 620 1.82 27.91 -14.76
CA SER A 620 1.26 26.86 -15.62
C SER A 620 1.83 25.50 -15.20
N LEU A 621 0.94 24.58 -14.87
CA LEU A 621 1.30 23.22 -14.50
C LEU A 621 0.99 22.28 -15.67
N ARG A 622 1.96 21.44 -16.01
CA ARG A 622 1.81 20.40 -17.03
C ARG A 622 1.00 19.23 -16.44
N LEU A 623 0.04 18.77 -17.23
CA LEU A 623 -0.81 17.64 -16.90
C LEU A 623 -0.47 16.41 -17.72
N HIS A 624 -0.89 15.27 -17.24
CA HIS A 624 -0.70 13.97 -17.86
C HIS A 624 -1.99 13.51 -18.54
N PHE A 625 -1.89 12.77 -19.66
CA PHE A 625 -3.00 12.11 -20.36
C PHE A 625 -4.07 13.02 -21.02
N VAL A 626 -4.02 14.32 -20.86
CA VAL A 626 -5.07 15.26 -21.37
C VAL A 626 -4.59 16.13 -22.55
N GLY A 627 -3.43 15.85 -23.11
CA GLY A 627 -2.87 16.61 -24.24
C GLY A 627 -3.70 16.45 -25.51
N GLY A 628 -3.92 17.57 -26.23
CA GLY A 628 -4.65 17.60 -27.50
C GLY A 628 -6.18 17.49 -27.37
N GLN A 629 -6.70 17.46 -26.16
CA GLN A 629 -8.15 17.42 -25.90
C GLN A 629 -8.63 18.79 -25.40
N THR A 630 -9.85 19.16 -25.78
CA THR A 630 -10.55 20.28 -25.13
C THR A 630 -11.01 19.85 -23.76
N ALA A 631 -10.84 20.70 -22.75
CA ALA A 631 -11.31 20.41 -21.40
C ALA A 631 -12.17 21.56 -20.86
N LYS A 632 -13.27 21.21 -20.24
CA LYS A 632 -14.08 22.13 -19.43
C LYS A 632 -13.59 22.07 -17.99
N TRP A 633 -13.20 23.22 -17.47
CA TRP A 633 -12.66 23.41 -16.14
C TRP A 633 -13.66 24.02 -15.17
N GLN A 634 -13.54 23.65 -13.92
CA GLN A 634 -14.29 24.23 -12.81
C GLN A 634 -13.39 24.31 -11.57
N ASP A 635 -13.32 25.48 -10.94
CA ASP A 635 -12.80 25.58 -9.58
C ASP A 635 -13.90 25.12 -8.60
N VAL A 636 -13.69 24.00 -7.93
CA VAL A 636 -14.74 23.35 -7.13
C VAL A 636 -15.08 24.11 -5.84
N LEU A 637 -14.18 24.99 -5.37
CA LEU A 637 -14.42 25.81 -4.19
C LEU A 637 -15.15 27.11 -4.52
N THR A 638 -14.93 27.69 -5.70
CA THR A 638 -15.54 28.98 -6.08
C THR A 638 -16.69 28.84 -7.08
N GLY A 639 -16.76 27.71 -7.78
CA GLY A 639 -17.72 27.47 -8.86
C GLY A 639 -17.38 28.17 -10.18
N GLU A 640 -16.22 28.82 -10.29
CA GLU A 640 -15.74 29.46 -11.53
C GLU A 640 -15.54 28.40 -12.62
N GLU A 641 -16.08 28.61 -13.82
CA GLU A 641 -15.96 27.71 -14.97
C GLU A 641 -15.28 28.40 -16.14
N TRP A 642 -14.49 27.64 -16.91
CA TRP A 642 -13.88 28.09 -18.18
C TRP A 642 -13.54 26.89 -19.06
N ASP A 643 -13.28 27.18 -20.36
CA ASP A 643 -12.87 26.19 -21.35
C ASP A 643 -11.43 26.42 -21.77
N GLU A 644 -10.66 25.35 -21.94
CA GLU A 644 -9.33 25.38 -22.55
C GLU A 644 -9.26 24.44 -23.75
N ARG A 645 -8.59 24.90 -24.85
CA ARG A 645 -8.49 24.14 -26.09
C ARG A 645 -7.44 23.03 -26.06
N ASP A 646 -6.44 23.16 -25.21
CA ASP A 646 -5.41 22.16 -24.98
C ASP A 646 -5.28 21.90 -23.48
N GLY A 647 -5.78 20.76 -23.03
CA GLY A 647 -5.74 20.34 -21.62
C GLY A 647 -4.34 19.94 -21.12
N SER A 648 -3.29 20.03 -21.96
CA SER A 648 -1.93 19.61 -21.57
C SER A 648 -1.32 20.45 -20.43
N THR A 649 -1.84 21.65 -20.22
CA THR A 649 -1.42 22.56 -19.14
C THR A 649 -2.62 23.27 -18.53
N VAL A 650 -2.52 23.59 -17.25
CA VAL A 650 -3.49 24.46 -16.57
C VAL A 650 -2.78 25.64 -15.93
N SER A 651 -3.30 26.85 -16.15
CA SER A 651 -2.76 28.07 -15.52
C SER A 651 -3.46 28.31 -14.19
N CYS A 652 -2.70 28.21 -13.11
CA CYS A 652 -3.19 28.43 -11.75
C CYS A 652 -2.72 29.77 -11.21
N ARG A 653 -3.68 30.59 -10.72
CA ARG A 653 -3.38 31.84 -10.02
C ARG A 653 -3.78 31.70 -8.55
N VAL A 654 -2.80 31.87 -7.65
CA VAL A 654 -2.98 31.90 -6.20
C VAL A 654 -2.30 33.15 -5.67
N PRO A 655 -3.07 34.21 -5.34
CA PRO A 655 -2.49 35.51 -4.95
C PRO A 655 -1.68 35.47 -3.66
N GLU A 656 -2.11 34.70 -2.69
CA GLU A 656 -1.47 34.58 -1.38
C GLU A 656 -0.66 33.27 -1.26
N ALA A 657 0.45 33.32 -0.54
CA ALA A 657 1.28 32.16 -0.24
C ALA A 657 1.39 31.96 1.28
N PRO A 658 1.24 30.73 1.80
CA PRO A 658 0.87 29.54 1.08
C PRO A 658 -0.62 29.56 0.67
N GLY A 659 -0.94 28.91 -0.45
CA GLY A 659 -2.32 28.80 -0.92
C GLY A 659 -2.49 27.71 -1.97
N PHE A 660 -3.69 27.46 -2.39
CA PHE A 660 -3.99 26.39 -3.34
C PHE A 660 -5.18 26.70 -4.23
N ARG A 661 -5.30 25.93 -5.35
CA ARG A 661 -6.50 25.80 -6.18
C ARG A 661 -6.90 24.33 -6.26
N TRP A 662 -8.19 24.10 -6.27
CA TRP A 662 -8.75 22.77 -6.46
C TRP A 662 -9.70 22.80 -7.66
N LEU A 663 -9.29 22.19 -8.74
CA LEU A 663 -9.91 22.25 -10.03
C LEU A 663 -10.42 20.89 -10.46
N ARG A 664 -11.60 20.85 -11.09
CA ARG A 664 -12.14 19.70 -11.81
C ARG A 664 -12.04 19.96 -13.30
N TYR A 665 -11.71 18.95 -14.07
CA TYR A 665 -11.78 19.01 -15.53
C TYR A 665 -12.57 17.84 -16.10
N VAL A 666 -13.31 18.12 -17.17
CA VAL A 666 -14.06 17.14 -17.94
C VAL A 666 -13.54 17.20 -19.37
N ALA A 667 -13.09 16.05 -19.89
CA ALA A 667 -12.62 15.94 -21.28
C ALA A 667 -13.80 16.12 -22.24
N GLY A 668 -13.60 16.92 -23.31
CA GLY A 668 -14.60 17.24 -24.32
C GLY A 668 -14.63 16.29 -25.50
#